data_e0af5a7817d224a0d049d30ff58f308f
#
_entry.id   e0af5a7817d224a0d049d30ff58f308f
#
_cell.length_a   1.000
_cell.length_b   1.000
_cell.length_c   1.000
_cell.angle_alpha   90.00
_cell.angle_beta   90.00
_cell.angle_gamma   90.00
#
_symmetry.space_group_name_H-M   'P 1'
#
loop_
_entity.id
_entity.type
_entity.pdbx_description
1 polymer ?
#
loop_
_entity_poly.entity_id
_entity_poly.type
_entity_poly.pdbx_seq_one_letter_code
_entity_poly.pdbx_strand_id
1 'polypeptide(L)'
;MKYVNVVVDNNTDHTDNLYTYSCDDDNVRVGSKVTVPFAVGNRIKEAYVIQTADKLLDEIKGLKAVAAVDPDISLSEEAVATCIWMKRQYLCRYIDAIKCFTPAGTSSKRGKIRTPYKDAVGEQSGGKELTSEQKNAVEKILPSIAEAEHKVFLIHGVTGSGKTEIYMKVIEDCIGRGRTAIMMVPEISLTPQTIDRFIGRFGTEQIAVLHSKLSLGERYDEWMRIRKGEVNIVIGARSAIFAPLENIGAIVLDEEHETTYKSDMTPKYDAVEVAVRRAKKNQSVVLLGSATPSLVSSYKAERGEYQKILLKERYNGTPLPDVEIVDMREELKQGNRSIFSVMLYNEIRKNLEEKRQIILFLNRRGYSTFVSCRSCGYVMKCRECGISLTYHKSRNEAVCHFCGHSEKVPSLCPDCGGKYIKHFGTGTEKVEELTREIFPECHIDRLDLDTASKKGSIDKILNSFKKGKTNILIGTQLVAKGLDFSNVGLVGIISADITLNVPDFRSAERTFQLITQAAGRAGRGDRKGRVLIQTYHPDHYAILAAADHDYDTFYHAESVLRRQLGYPPYSDLIQVVLSAEKETDALEKCRHTAEEFIKHVGEDERRYVLGPQAAPMNKVKGLYRYQLLIKCFPGKRKVYSRVLNDIRVKISTDRNAKYLISVDVNPYSFL
;
A
#
# COMPACT_ATOMS: atom_id res chain seq x y z
N MET A 1 -45.62 5.62 6.61
CA MET A 1 -45.05 5.22 5.31
C MET A 1 -43.85 6.12 5.00
N LYS A 2 -42.67 5.59 4.90
CA LYS A 2 -41.42 6.30 4.53
C LYS A 2 -41.05 5.94 3.11
N TYR A 3 -40.25 6.78 2.47
CA TYR A 3 -39.64 6.49 1.17
C TYR A 3 -38.15 6.33 1.34
N VAL A 4 -37.55 5.34 0.66
CA VAL A 4 -36.16 5.03 0.76
C VAL A 4 -35.50 5.00 -0.63
N ASN A 5 -34.39 5.68 -0.79
CA ASN A 5 -33.53 5.57 -1.96
C ASN A 5 -32.46 4.51 -1.68
N VAL A 6 -32.45 3.45 -2.45
CA VAL A 6 -31.56 2.30 -2.24
C VAL A 6 -30.61 2.07 -3.40
N VAL A 7 -29.47 1.49 -3.10
CA VAL A 7 -28.55 0.88 -4.07
C VAL A 7 -28.77 -0.62 -4.04
N VAL A 8 -29.10 -1.21 -5.19
CA VAL A 8 -29.32 -2.65 -5.32
C VAL A 8 -28.00 -3.39 -5.46
N ASP A 9 -27.84 -4.51 -4.76
CA ASP A 9 -26.66 -5.37 -4.91
C ASP A 9 -26.69 -6.05 -6.29
N ASN A 10 -26.15 -5.34 -7.26
CA ASN A 10 -25.95 -5.84 -8.61
C ASN A 10 -24.64 -5.31 -9.18
N ASN A 11 -23.81 -6.21 -9.70
CA ASN A 11 -22.46 -5.91 -10.13
C ASN A 11 -22.37 -5.36 -11.56
N THR A 12 -23.34 -4.56 -12.01
CA THR A 12 -23.35 -3.94 -13.34
C THR A 12 -23.46 -2.43 -13.25
N ASP A 13 -22.77 -1.70 -14.14
CA ASP A 13 -22.83 -0.24 -14.18
C ASP A 13 -24.24 0.27 -14.62
N HIS A 14 -25.00 -0.54 -15.37
CA HIS A 14 -26.41 -0.24 -15.72
C HIS A 14 -27.30 -0.02 -14.51
N THR A 15 -27.01 -0.66 -13.40
CA THR A 15 -27.84 -0.64 -12.20
C THR A 15 -27.20 0.15 -11.06
N ASP A 16 -26.11 0.87 -11.32
CA ASP A 16 -25.41 1.69 -10.32
C ASP A 16 -26.11 3.06 -10.13
N ASN A 17 -27.40 3.00 -9.82
CA ASN A 17 -28.27 4.15 -9.60
C ASN A 17 -29.01 4.01 -8.25
N LEU A 18 -29.59 5.12 -7.81
CA LEU A 18 -30.52 5.11 -6.68
C LEU A 18 -31.93 4.78 -7.18
N TYR A 19 -32.58 3.83 -6.52
CA TYR A 19 -33.94 3.40 -6.79
C TYR A 19 -34.82 3.71 -5.59
N THR A 20 -35.99 4.31 -5.82
CA THR A 20 -36.91 4.69 -4.76
C THR A 20 -37.92 3.58 -4.51
N TYR A 21 -38.14 3.28 -3.23
CA TYR A 21 -39.14 2.33 -2.74
C TYR A 21 -39.97 2.94 -1.59
N SER A 22 -41.20 2.48 -1.40
CA SER A 22 -41.94 2.74 -0.15
C SER A 22 -41.52 1.74 0.93
N CYS A 23 -41.58 2.14 2.18
CA CYS A 23 -41.31 1.27 3.33
C CYS A 23 -42.25 1.59 4.48
N ASP A 24 -42.92 0.58 4.99
CA ASP A 24 -43.85 0.70 6.15
C ASP A 24 -43.16 0.32 7.47
N ASP A 25 -41.93 -0.19 7.43
CA ASP A 25 -41.13 -0.47 8.63
C ASP A 25 -40.54 0.83 9.19
N ASP A 26 -40.95 1.21 10.38
CA ASP A 26 -40.51 2.42 11.08
C ASP A 26 -39.03 2.36 11.50
N ASN A 27 -38.42 1.16 11.58
CA ASN A 27 -37.02 0.97 11.94
C ASN A 27 -36.05 1.20 10.77
N VAL A 28 -36.59 1.36 9.54
CA VAL A 28 -35.76 1.64 8.38
C VAL A 28 -35.03 2.98 8.53
N ARG A 29 -33.72 2.97 8.32
CA ARG A 29 -32.84 4.14 8.40
C ARG A 29 -31.78 4.10 7.33
N VAL A 30 -31.10 5.20 7.16
CA VAL A 30 -29.89 5.25 6.29
C VAL A 30 -28.91 4.16 6.72
N GLY A 31 -28.43 3.38 5.76
CA GLY A 31 -27.52 2.26 5.98
C GLY A 31 -28.21 0.91 6.22
N SER A 32 -29.56 0.85 6.40
CA SER A 32 -30.28 -0.42 6.55
C SER A 32 -30.06 -1.30 5.31
N LYS A 33 -29.75 -2.58 5.51
CA LYS A 33 -29.81 -3.59 4.47
C LYS A 33 -31.26 -4.03 4.30
N VAL A 34 -31.75 -4.03 3.09
CA VAL A 34 -33.14 -4.36 2.74
C VAL A 34 -33.19 -5.35 1.58
N THR A 35 -34.32 -6.02 1.44
CA THR A 35 -34.65 -6.79 0.24
C THR A 35 -35.71 -6.09 -0.55
N VAL A 36 -35.52 -5.99 -1.86
CA VAL A 36 -36.43 -5.26 -2.74
C VAL A 36 -36.78 -6.05 -4.01
N PRO A 37 -38.00 -5.93 -4.55
CA PRO A 37 -38.33 -6.46 -5.86
C PRO A 37 -37.71 -5.59 -6.95
N PHE A 38 -36.80 -6.16 -7.76
CA PHE A 38 -36.00 -5.43 -8.74
C PHE A 38 -36.27 -5.86 -10.18
N ALA A 39 -36.18 -4.92 -11.11
CA ALA A 39 -36.43 -5.05 -12.55
C ALA A 39 -37.86 -5.51 -12.90
N VAL A 40 -38.11 -5.79 -14.18
CA VAL A 40 -39.43 -6.15 -14.71
C VAL A 40 -39.96 -7.48 -14.13
N GLY A 41 -39.06 -8.40 -13.81
CA GLY A 41 -39.41 -9.72 -13.25
C GLY A 41 -39.59 -9.74 -11.72
N ASN A 42 -39.57 -8.63 -11.02
CA ASN A 42 -39.71 -8.51 -9.55
C ASN A 42 -38.86 -9.49 -8.76
N ARG A 43 -37.65 -9.82 -9.25
CA ARG A 43 -36.72 -10.68 -8.54
C ARG A 43 -36.28 -9.99 -7.24
N ILE A 44 -36.39 -10.69 -6.15
CA ILE A 44 -35.91 -10.18 -4.85
C ILE A 44 -34.41 -10.06 -4.87
N LYS A 45 -33.92 -8.86 -4.55
CA LYS A 45 -32.51 -8.51 -4.48
C LYS A 45 -32.18 -7.83 -3.15
N GLU A 46 -30.99 -8.05 -2.65
CA GLU A 46 -30.46 -7.27 -1.55
C GLU A 46 -30.16 -5.84 -2.01
N ALA A 47 -30.39 -4.88 -1.13
CA ALA A 47 -30.13 -3.47 -1.37
C ALA A 47 -29.76 -2.76 -0.07
N TYR A 48 -29.20 -1.57 -0.19
CA TYR A 48 -28.80 -0.75 0.96
C TYR A 48 -29.41 0.64 0.86
N VAL A 49 -29.99 1.11 1.95
CA VAL A 49 -30.63 2.43 2.04
C VAL A 49 -29.56 3.52 2.09
N ILE A 50 -29.61 4.43 1.13
CA ILE A 50 -28.67 5.56 1.03
C ILE A 50 -29.31 6.85 1.57
N GLN A 51 -30.62 7.00 1.40
CA GLN A 51 -31.38 8.16 1.85
C GLN A 51 -32.78 7.74 2.26
N THR A 52 -33.34 8.44 3.22
CA THR A 52 -34.77 8.32 3.64
C THR A 52 -35.46 9.65 3.43
N ALA A 53 -36.77 9.61 3.11
CA ALA A 53 -37.59 10.80 2.97
C ALA A 53 -39.03 10.48 3.45
N ASP A 54 -39.69 11.45 4.08
CA ASP A 54 -41.07 11.33 4.53
C ASP A 54 -42.09 11.65 3.42
N LYS A 55 -41.64 12.33 2.36
CA LYS A 55 -42.43 12.71 1.19
C LYS A 55 -41.68 12.50 -0.10
N LEU A 56 -42.37 12.09 -1.14
CA LEU A 56 -41.84 12.11 -2.50
C LEU A 56 -41.82 13.53 -3.05
N LEU A 57 -40.75 13.88 -3.76
CA LEU A 57 -40.68 15.15 -4.48
C LEU A 57 -41.50 15.12 -5.77
N ASP A 58 -41.63 13.92 -6.41
CA ASP A 58 -42.39 13.69 -7.64
C ASP A 58 -43.19 12.39 -7.52
N GLU A 59 -44.35 12.31 -8.19
CA GLU A 59 -45.12 11.08 -8.28
C GLU A 59 -44.37 10.03 -9.12
N ILE A 60 -44.02 8.92 -8.47
CA ILE A 60 -43.35 7.79 -9.16
C ILE A 60 -44.44 6.74 -9.51
N LYS A 61 -44.73 6.62 -10.82
CA LYS A 61 -45.68 5.58 -11.30
C LYS A 61 -45.10 4.18 -11.05
N GLY A 62 -45.90 3.31 -10.41
CA GLY A 62 -45.49 1.93 -10.17
C GLY A 62 -44.45 1.79 -9.06
N LEU A 63 -44.49 2.67 -8.06
CA LEU A 63 -43.63 2.60 -6.86
C LEU A 63 -43.77 1.24 -6.19
N LYS A 64 -42.65 0.55 -5.96
CA LYS A 64 -42.60 -0.75 -5.31
C LYS A 64 -42.29 -0.56 -3.82
N ALA A 65 -42.67 -1.55 -3.02
CA ALA A 65 -42.40 -1.56 -1.57
C ALA A 65 -41.14 -2.40 -1.26
N VAL A 66 -40.46 -2.04 -0.18
CA VAL A 66 -39.44 -2.87 0.46
C VAL A 66 -40.08 -4.17 0.93
N ALA A 67 -39.48 -5.31 0.61
CA ALA A 67 -40.02 -6.62 0.99
C ALA A 67 -39.65 -7.00 2.43
N ALA A 68 -38.42 -6.69 2.87
CA ALA A 68 -37.98 -6.92 4.26
C ALA A 68 -36.79 -6.03 4.60
N VAL A 69 -36.63 -5.75 5.90
CA VAL A 69 -35.45 -5.07 6.47
C VAL A 69 -34.64 -6.10 7.23
N ASP A 70 -33.30 -6.14 6.98
CA ASP A 70 -32.35 -7.01 7.68
C ASP A 70 -32.13 -6.47 9.11
N PRO A 71 -32.42 -7.26 10.18
CA PRO A 71 -32.29 -6.77 11.54
C PRO A 71 -30.84 -6.67 12.03
N ASP A 72 -29.94 -7.44 11.45
CA ASP A 72 -28.57 -7.61 11.95
C ASP A 72 -27.54 -6.76 11.21
N ILE A 73 -27.74 -6.55 9.92
CA ILE A 73 -26.77 -5.85 9.05
C ILE A 73 -27.26 -4.46 8.71
N SER A 74 -26.56 -3.46 9.21
CA SER A 74 -26.74 -2.06 8.80
C SER A 74 -25.40 -1.33 8.82
N LEU A 75 -25.27 -0.32 7.96
CA LEU A 75 -24.15 0.62 7.93
C LEU A 75 -24.48 1.83 8.80
N SER A 76 -23.45 2.45 9.37
CA SER A 76 -23.63 3.77 10.00
C SER A 76 -23.80 4.85 8.91
N GLU A 77 -24.36 6.00 9.27
CA GLU A 77 -24.47 7.15 8.36
C GLU A 77 -23.07 7.62 7.90
N GLU A 78 -22.07 7.53 8.77
CA GLU A 78 -20.67 7.80 8.44
C GLU A 78 -20.16 6.86 7.34
N ALA A 79 -20.44 5.56 7.47
CA ALA A 79 -20.05 4.57 6.47
C ALA A 79 -20.73 4.83 5.11
N VAL A 80 -22.04 5.15 5.11
CA VAL A 80 -22.78 5.51 3.88
C VAL A 80 -22.18 6.77 3.24
N ALA A 81 -21.91 7.80 4.02
CA ALA A 81 -21.29 9.03 3.53
C ALA A 81 -19.87 8.79 2.97
N THR A 82 -19.14 7.83 3.57
CA THR A 82 -17.84 7.41 3.08
C THR A 82 -17.96 6.61 1.78
N CYS A 83 -18.95 5.72 1.63
CA CYS A 83 -19.23 5.02 0.38
C CYS A 83 -19.55 5.98 -0.78
N ILE A 84 -20.38 6.99 -0.54
CA ILE A 84 -20.71 8.03 -1.53
C ILE A 84 -19.44 8.79 -1.97
N TRP A 85 -18.57 9.12 -1.00
CA TRP A 85 -17.29 9.78 -1.28
C TRP A 85 -16.36 8.85 -2.07
N MET A 86 -16.23 7.58 -1.69
CA MET A 86 -15.39 6.58 -2.39
C MET A 86 -15.80 6.41 -3.84
N LYS A 87 -17.11 6.35 -4.14
CA LYS A 87 -17.60 6.29 -5.52
C LYS A 87 -17.04 7.42 -6.37
N ARG A 88 -17.05 8.65 -5.84
CA ARG A 88 -16.56 9.84 -6.57
C ARG A 88 -15.04 9.91 -6.62
N GLN A 89 -14.39 9.50 -5.54
CA GLN A 89 -12.93 9.57 -5.40
C GLN A 89 -12.21 8.51 -6.25
N TYR A 90 -12.74 7.29 -6.29
CA TYR A 90 -12.10 6.14 -6.93
C TYR A 90 -12.83 5.65 -8.19
N LEU A 91 -13.86 6.36 -8.64
CA LEU A 91 -14.62 6.05 -9.85
C LEU A 91 -15.15 4.58 -9.87
N CYS A 92 -15.62 4.11 -8.72
CA CYS A 92 -16.21 2.80 -8.53
C CYS A 92 -17.74 2.89 -8.46
N ARG A 93 -18.43 1.76 -8.40
CA ARG A 93 -19.89 1.70 -8.16
C ARG A 93 -20.18 1.89 -6.67
N TYR A 94 -21.41 2.31 -6.35
CA TYR A 94 -21.89 2.36 -4.96
C TYR A 94 -21.71 1.01 -4.26
N ILE A 95 -22.15 -0.06 -4.91
CA ILE A 95 -22.09 -1.40 -4.33
C ILE A 95 -20.67 -1.88 -4.05
N ASP A 96 -19.68 -1.49 -4.87
CA ASP A 96 -18.28 -1.82 -4.64
C ASP A 96 -17.76 -1.19 -3.33
N ALA A 97 -18.15 0.06 -3.07
CA ALA A 97 -17.79 0.76 -1.83
C ALA A 97 -18.54 0.18 -0.62
N ILE A 98 -19.83 -0.10 -0.75
CA ILE A 98 -20.67 -0.69 0.32
C ILE A 98 -20.12 -2.05 0.74
N LYS A 99 -19.73 -2.90 -0.20
CA LYS A 99 -19.14 -4.22 0.08
C LYS A 99 -17.82 -4.17 0.87
N CYS A 100 -17.14 -3.05 0.92
CA CYS A 100 -15.99 -2.88 1.80
C CYS A 100 -16.39 -2.82 3.28
N PHE A 101 -17.56 -2.26 3.59
CA PHE A 101 -18.07 -2.10 4.96
C PHE A 101 -18.91 -3.27 5.45
N THR A 102 -19.35 -4.15 4.57
CA THR A 102 -20.18 -5.31 4.93
C THR A 102 -19.31 -6.57 5.07
N PRO A 103 -19.71 -7.52 5.94
CA PRO A 103 -18.93 -8.74 6.10
C PRO A 103 -18.96 -9.56 4.82
N ALA A 104 -17.83 -10.16 4.48
CA ALA A 104 -17.77 -11.14 3.40
C ALA A 104 -18.46 -12.42 3.85
N GLY A 105 -19.59 -12.77 3.25
CA GLY A 105 -20.33 -13.98 3.54
C GLY A 105 -21.64 -13.74 4.29
N THR A 106 -22.59 -14.63 4.09
CA THR A 106 -23.83 -14.70 4.86
C THR A 106 -23.61 -15.58 6.09
N SER A 107 -24.41 -15.41 7.12
CA SER A 107 -24.44 -16.28 8.29
C SER A 107 -24.52 -17.75 7.86
N SER A 108 -23.40 -18.39 7.70
CA SER A 108 -23.37 -19.81 7.45
C SER A 108 -23.62 -20.50 8.79
N LYS A 109 -24.77 -21.18 8.90
CA LYS A 109 -25.12 -22.14 9.95
C LYS A 109 -24.77 -21.66 11.38
N ARG A 110 -25.78 -21.32 12.15
CA ARG A 110 -25.76 -21.06 13.59
C ARG A 110 -24.84 -22.08 14.30
N GLY A 111 -23.57 -21.75 14.42
CA GLY A 111 -22.53 -22.50 15.10
C GLY A 111 -21.79 -21.60 16.06
N LYS A 112 -21.06 -22.16 16.98
CA LYS A 112 -20.25 -21.52 18.02
C LYS A 112 -19.50 -20.28 17.49
N ILE A 113 -19.67 -19.13 18.10
CA ILE A 113 -18.91 -17.89 17.81
C ILE A 113 -17.41 -18.22 17.88
N ARG A 114 -16.68 -17.86 16.83
CA ARG A 114 -15.24 -18.13 16.72
C ARG A 114 -14.52 -16.85 17.07
N THR A 115 -13.73 -16.90 18.13
CA THR A 115 -12.80 -15.83 18.53
C THR A 115 -11.38 -16.33 18.30
N PRO A 116 -10.76 -15.98 17.18
CA PRO A 116 -9.47 -16.59 16.75
C PRO A 116 -8.32 -16.40 17.75
N TYR A 117 -8.41 -15.37 18.60
CA TYR A 117 -7.36 -14.98 19.55
C TYR A 117 -7.79 -15.06 21.01
N LYS A 118 -8.88 -15.77 21.32
CA LYS A 118 -9.41 -15.87 22.69
C LYS A 118 -8.42 -16.45 23.69
N ASP A 119 -7.62 -17.42 23.25
CA ASP A 119 -6.64 -18.14 24.08
C ASP A 119 -5.21 -17.58 23.92
N ALA A 120 -5.06 -16.43 23.24
CA ALA A 120 -3.76 -15.79 23.08
C ALA A 120 -3.30 -15.23 24.45
N VAL A 121 -2.15 -15.70 24.93
CA VAL A 121 -1.50 -15.21 26.13
C VAL A 121 -0.61 -14.05 25.69
N GLY A 122 -1.07 -12.82 25.95
CA GLY A 122 -0.28 -11.62 25.61
C GLY A 122 1.05 -11.58 26.37
N GLU A 123 2.11 -11.14 25.69
CA GLU A 123 3.35 -10.78 26.40
C GLU A 123 3.01 -9.63 27.38
N GLN A 124 3.10 -9.88 28.69
CA GLN A 124 2.97 -8.83 29.69
C GLN A 124 4.13 -7.83 29.53
N SER A 125 3.97 -6.90 28.64
CA SER A 125 4.83 -5.72 28.60
C SER A 125 4.28 -4.72 29.61
N GLY A 126 4.81 -4.73 30.82
CA GLY A 126 4.62 -3.60 31.75
C GLY A 126 4.93 -2.31 31.01
N GLY A 127 4.09 -1.27 31.16
CA GLY A 127 4.25 -0.02 30.42
C GLY A 127 5.67 0.52 30.60
N LYS A 128 6.44 0.53 29.49
CA LYS A 128 7.77 1.12 29.49
C LYS A 128 7.65 2.61 29.71
N GLU A 129 8.55 3.19 30.49
CA GLU A 129 8.62 4.64 30.61
C GLU A 129 8.88 5.26 29.24
N LEU A 130 8.07 6.25 28.89
CA LEU A 130 8.24 6.99 27.64
C LEU A 130 9.50 7.87 27.72
N THR A 131 10.25 7.92 26.62
CA THR A 131 11.33 8.90 26.47
C THR A 131 10.77 10.33 26.44
N SER A 132 11.62 11.33 26.59
CA SER A 132 11.20 12.74 26.51
C SER A 132 10.55 13.09 25.17
N GLU A 133 11.08 12.57 24.04
CA GLU A 133 10.50 12.77 22.71
C GLU A 133 9.12 12.12 22.60
N GLN A 134 8.95 10.91 23.14
CA GLN A 134 7.66 10.21 23.12
C GLN A 134 6.63 10.91 24.01
N LYS A 135 7.02 11.40 25.20
CA LYS A 135 6.15 12.19 26.09
C LYS A 135 5.65 13.45 25.37
N ASN A 136 6.56 14.21 24.79
CA ASN A 136 6.21 15.41 24.01
C ASN A 136 5.28 15.09 22.82
N ALA A 137 5.49 13.95 22.13
CA ALA A 137 4.59 13.51 21.06
C ALA A 137 3.17 13.25 21.57
N VAL A 138 3.04 12.52 22.68
CA VAL A 138 1.75 12.20 23.31
C VAL A 138 1.06 13.50 23.78
N GLU A 139 1.77 14.40 24.45
CA GLU A 139 1.25 15.69 24.91
C GLU A 139 0.71 16.57 23.78
N LYS A 140 1.28 16.47 22.57
CA LYS A 140 0.77 17.19 21.40
C LYS A 140 -0.48 16.56 20.78
N ILE A 141 -0.68 15.26 20.96
CA ILE A 141 -1.79 14.52 20.34
C ILE A 141 -3.04 14.53 21.22
N LEU A 142 -2.88 14.28 22.54
CA LEU A 142 -3.99 14.08 23.46
C LEU A 142 -5.01 15.23 23.51
N PRO A 143 -4.63 16.51 23.46
CA PRO A 143 -5.61 17.62 23.44
C PRO A 143 -6.63 17.48 22.32
N SER A 144 -6.19 17.10 21.12
CA SER A 144 -7.10 16.94 19.97
C SER A 144 -8.12 15.81 20.16
N ILE A 145 -7.76 14.77 20.93
CA ILE A 145 -8.69 13.69 21.28
C ILE A 145 -9.71 14.19 22.31
N ALA A 146 -9.23 14.92 23.34
CA ALA A 146 -10.06 15.48 24.40
C ALA A 146 -11.10 16.48 23.88
N GLU A 147 -10.70 17.30 22.90
CA GLU A 147 -11.54 18.34 22.28
C GLU A 147 -12.36 17.82 21.10
N ALA A 148 -12.24 16.51 20.77
CA ALA A 148 -12.86 15.89 19.60
C ALA A 148 -12.54 16.68 18.31
N GLU A 149 -11.27 17.08 18.15
CA GLU A 149 -10.81 17.84 16.97
C GLU A 149 -10.18 16.89 15.94
N HIS A 150 -10.56 17.08 14.67
CA HIS A 150 -9.92 16.33 13.60
C HIS A 150 -8.54 16.89 13.29
N LYS A 151 -7.50 16.09 13.56
CA LYS A 151 -6.11 16.38 13.16
C LYS A 151 -5.43 15.14 12.60
N VAL A 152 -4.48 15.37 11.71
CA VAL A 152 -3.60 14.32 11.17
C VAL A 152 -2.18 14.58 11.65
N PHE A 153 -1.59 13.62 12.33
CA PHE A 153 -0.22 13.68 12.84
C PHE A 153 0.67 12.74 12.03
N LEU A 154 1.73 13.29 11.45
CA LEU A 154 2.79 12.53 10.79
C LEU A 154 3.91 12.28 11.79
N ILE A 155 4.00 11.07 12.33
CA ILE A 155 5.03 10.66 13.29
C ILE A 155 6.23 10.11 12.52
N HIS A 156 7.18 10.98 12.22
CA HIS A 156 8.44 10.63 11.59
C HIS A 156 9.46 10.26 12.66
N GLY A 157 9.72 8.98 12.82
CA GLY A 157 10.63 8.49 13.86
C GLY A 157 11.56 7.40 13.32
N VAL A 158 12.84 7.48 13.63
CA VAL A 158 13.83 6.47 13.22
C VAL A 158 13.38 5.05 13.58
N THR A 159 13.94 4.06 12.91
CA THR A 159 13.65 2.65 13.24
C THR A 159 14.07 2.35 14.67
N GLY A 160 13.14 1.85 15.51
CA GLY A 160 13.39 1.59 16.92
C GLY A 160 13.17 2.81 17.84
N SER A 161 12.58 3.91 17.36
CA SER A 161 12.21 5.08 18.19
C SER A 161 11.02 4.83 19.14
N GLY A 162 10.37 3.65 19.06
CA GLY A 162 9.26 3.29 19.93
C GLY A 162 7.92 3.94 19.54
N LYS A 163 7.67 4.23 18.28
CA LYS A 163 6.38 4.74 17.76
C LYS A 163 5.17 3.97 18.29
N THR A 164 5.29 2.67 18.42
CA THR A 164 4.22 1.80 18.91
C THR A 164 3.76 2.15 20.34
N GLU A 165 4.66 2.60 21.22
CA GLU A 165 4.28 3.03 22.56
C GLU A 165 3.43 4.31 22.53
N ILE A 166 3.71 5.23 21.60
CA ILE A 166 2.88 6.42 21.39
C ILE A 166 1.48 5.99 20.94
N TYR A 167 1.39 5.04 20.00
CA TYR A 167 0.09 4.54 19.53
C TYR A 167 -0.71 3.91 20.67
N MET A 168 -0.06 3.06 21.49
CA MET A 168 -0.71 2.43 22.64
C MET A 168 -1.21 3.46 23.65
N LYS A 169 -0.43 4.51 23.95
CA LYS A 169 -0.84 5.59 24.86
C LYS A 169 -2.02 6.39 24.32
N VAL A 170 -2.03 6.67 23.02
CA VAL A 170 -3.15 7.36 22.36
C VAL A 170 -4.42 6.51 22.37
N ILE A 171 -4.30 5.21 22.09
CA ILE A 171 -5.42 4.26 22.12
C ILE A 171 -5.96 4.14 23.56
N GLU A 172 -5.07 4.06 24.55
CA GLU A 172 -5.42 3.98 25.98
C GLU A 172 -6.26 5.20 26.40
N ASP A 173 -5.85 6.42 26.02
CA ASP A 173 -6.61 7.66 26.29
C ASP A 173 -7.97 7.66 25.57
N CYS A 174 -8.03 7.23 24.30
CA CYS A 174 -9.29 7.11 23.55
C CYS A 174 -10.29 6.21 24.29
N ILE A 175 -9.85 5.03 24.72
CA ILE A 175 -10.71 4.08 25.43
C ILE A 175 -11.14 4.65 26.79
N GLY A 176 -10.22 5.27 27.51
CA GLY A 176 -10.52 5.93 28.78
C GLY A 176 -11.57 7.04 28.68
N ARG A 177 -11.77 7.60 27.47
CA ARG A 177 -12.80 8.59 27.15
C ARG A 177 -14.07 7.96 26.54
N GLY A 178 -14.19 6.64 26.51
CA GLY A 178 -15.33 5.93 25.90
C GLY A 178 -15.37 6.03 24.37
N ARG A 179 -14.20 6.26 23.73
CA ARG A 179 -14.06 6.26 22.28
C ARG A 179 -13.36 4.98 21.80
N THR A 180 -13.47 4.67 20.52
CA THR A 180 -12.89 3.47 19.92
C THR A 180 -11.66 3.81 19.06
N ALA A 181 -10.86 2.78 18.73
CA ALA A 181 -9.67 2.98 17.94
C ALA A 181 -9.47 1.91 16.85
N ILE A 182 -8.92 2.33 15.73
CA ILE A 182 -8.47 1.44 14.65
C ILE A 182 -6.94 1.50 14.57
N MET A 183 -6.28 0.34 14.71
CA MET A 183 -4.84 0.18 14.50
C MET A 183 -4.60 -0.59 13.23
N MET A 184 -4.01 0.06 12.25
CA MET A 184 -3.67 -0.56 10.98
C MET A 184 -2.17 -0.82 10.89
N VAL A 185 -1.83 -2.03 10.47
CA VAL A 185 -0.46 -2.45 10.20
C VAL A 185 -0.39 -3.07 8.81
N PRO A 186 0.75 -2.98 8.11
CA PRO A 186 0.93 -3.71 6.87
C PRO A 186 0.69 -5.22 7.09
N GLU A 187 0.05 -5.90 6.12
CA GLU A 187 -0.33 -7.32 6.27
C GLU A 187 0.86 -8.22 6.65
N ILE A 188 2.05 -7.89 6.16
CA ILE A 188 3.30 -8.59 6.46
C ILE A 188 3.75 -8.36 7.92
N SER A 189 3.45 -7.19 8.47
CA SER A 189 3.81 -6.80 9.85
C SER A 189 2.76 -7.25 10.88
N LEU A 190 1.60 -7.74 10.43
CA LEU A 190 0.58 -8.32 11.29
C LEU A 190 0.98 -9.74 11.70
N THR A 191 2.04 -9.81 12.50
CA THR A 191 2.56 -11.06 13.05
C THR A 191 1.85 -11.39 14.38
N PRO A 192 1.86 -12.66 14.80
CA PRO A 192 1.37 -13.03 16.13
C PRO A 192 2.00 -12.14 17.23
N GLN A 193 3.30 -11.87 17.15
CA GLN A 193 4.01 -11.03 18.10
C GLN A 193 3.46 -9.60 18.19
N THR A 194 3.04 -9.01 17.06
CA THR A 194 2.41 -7.68 17.07
C THR A 194 1.06 -7.74 17.77
N ILE A 195 0.25 -8.75 17.48
CA ILE A 195 -1.06 -8.95 18.08
C ILE A 195 -0.92 -9.23 19.58
N ASP A 196 0.00 -10.14 19.99
CA ASP A 196 0.26 -10.52 21.39
C ASP A 196 0.66 -9.30 22.24
N ARG A 197 1.39 -8.36 21.64
CA ARG A 197 1.80 -7.12 22.32
C ARG A 197 0.62 -6.22 22.65
N PHE A 198 -0.37 -6.10 21.73
CA PHE A 198 -1.60 -5.35 22.00
C PHE A 198 -2.51 -6.10 22.96
N ILE A 199 -2.65 -7.42 22.82
CA ILE A 199 -3.42 -8.26 23.74
C ILE A 199 -2.85 -8.17 25.17
N GLY A 200 -1.52 -8.20 25.31
CA GLY A 200 -0.86 -8.06 26.61
C GLY A 200 -1.10 -6.70 27.27
N ARG A 201 -1.40 -5.64 26.50
CA ARG A 201 -1.67 -4.29 27.02
C ARG A 201 -3.14 -4.04 27.32
N PHE A 202 -4.05 -4.51 26.44
CA PHE A 202 -5.46 -4.14 26.47
C PHE A 202 -6.40 -5.31 26.82
N GLY A 203 -5.91 -6.54 26.77
CA GLY A 203 -6.73 -7.75 26.95
C GLY A 203 -7.44 -8.19 25.67
N THR A 204 -7.77 -9.48 25.58
CA THR A 204 -8.46 -10.08 24.42
C THR A 204 -9.89 -9.57 24.24
N GLU A 205 -10.56 -9.19 25.34
CA GLU A 205 -11.95 -8.74 25.35
C GLU A 205 -12.12 -7.36 24.66
N GLN A 206 -11.06 -6.54 24.65
CA GLN A 206 -11.10 -5.20 24.07
C GLN A 206 -10.76 -5.19 22.57
N ILE A 207 -10.26 -6.30 22.03
CA ILE A 207 -9.63 -6.33 20.71
C ILE A 207 -10.39 -7.25 19.76
N ALA A 208 -10.61 -6.77 18.53
CA ALA A 208 -10.93 -7.59 17.37
C ALA A 208 -9.80 -7.53 16.35
N VAL A 209 -9.50 -8.65 15.68
CA VAL A 209 -8.43 -8.72 14.69
C VAL A 209 -9.01 -9.05 13.30
N LEU A 210 -8.68 -8.20 12.29
CA LEU A 210 -9.19 -8.35 10.92
C LEU A 210 -8.04 -8.48 9.92
N HIS A 211 -7.88 -9.65 9.29
CA HIS A 211 -6.89 -9.88 8.23
C HIS A 211 -7.32 -10.97 7.23
N SER A 212 -6.59 -11.07 6.11
CA SER A 212 -6.90 -11.97 4.98
C SER A 212 -6.81 -13.47 5.32
N LYS A 213 -6.01 -13.85 6.32
CA LYS A 213 -5.82 -15.25 6.74
C LYS A 213 -6.98 -15.82 7.55
N LEU A 214 -7.89 -14.98 8.06
CA LEU A 214 -9.12 -15.43 8.72
C LEU A 214 -10.06 -16.07 7.70
N SER A 215 -10.71 -17.15 8.09
CA SER A 215 -11.81 -17.74 7.33
C SER A 215 -13.00 -16.76 7.22
N LEU A 216 -13.89 -16.97 6.24
CA LEU A 216 -15.08 -16.12 6.07
C LEU A 216 -15.96 -16.10 7.32
N GLY A 217 -16.08 -17.24 8.03
CA GLY A 217 -16.84 -17.31 9.27
C GLY A 217 -16.18 -16.52 10.41
N GLU A 218 -14.87 -16.63 10.59
CA GLU A 218 -14.14 -15.84 11.61
C GLU A 218 -14.24 -14.35 11.34
N ARG A 219 -14.13 -13.91 10.07
CA ARG A 219 -14.32 -12.50 9.70
C ARG A 219 -15.72 -12.00 10.00
N TYR A 220 -16.73 -12.83 9.75
CA TYR A 220 -18.12 -12.50 10.06
C TYR A 220 -18.32 -12.36 11.57
N ASP A 221 -17.81 -13.32 12.35
CA ASP A 221 -17.96 -13.32 13.81
C ASP A 221 -17.24 -12.11 14.44
N GLU A 222 -16.01 -11.80 14.00
CA GLU A 222 -15.28 -10.59 14.44
C GLU A 222 -16.00 -9.30 14.01
N TRP A 223 -16.55 -9.25 12.79
CA TRP A 223 -17.33 -8.11 12.31
C TRP A 223 -18.58 -7.88 13.18
N MET A 224 -19.27 -8.97 13.57
CA MET A 224 -20.44 -8.90 14.44
C MET A 224 -20.08 -8.45 15.87
N ARG A 225 -18.95 -8.91 16.43
CA ARG A 225 -18.43 -8.43 17.73
C ARG A 225 -18.20 -6.92 17.71
N ILE A 226 -17.53 -6.44 16.65
CA ILE A 226 -17.29 -5.00 16.46
C ILE A 226 -18.62 -4.24 16.35
N ARG A 227 -19.54 -4.73 15.52
CA ARG A 227 -20.85 -4.10 15.26
C ARG A 227 -21.72 -4.00 16.51
N LYS A 228 -21.63 -4.98 17.41
CA LYS A 228 -22.35 -5.01 18.68
C LYS A 228 -21.71 -4.16 19.78
N GLY A 229 -20.56 -3.55 19.52
CA GLY A 229 -19.82 -2.78 20.50
C GLY A 229 -19.17 -3.64 21.61
N GLU A 230 -18.92 -4.92 21.34
CA GLU A 230 -18.28 -5.84 22.29
C GLU A 230 -16.77 -5.57 22.41
N VAL A 231 -16.19 -4.78 21.50
CA VAL A 231 -14.77 -4.44 21.45
C VAL A 231 -14.57 -2.96 21.17
N ASN A 232 -13.48 -2.40 21.68
CA ASN A 232 -13.14 -0.99 21.52
C ASN A 232 -11.95 -0.75 20.57
N ILE A 233 -11.17 -1.78 20.27
CA ILE A 233 -10.00 -1.71 19.40
C ILE A 233 -10.14 -2.69 18.26
N VAL A 234 -9.90 -2.22 17.04
CA VAL A 234 -9.74 -3.10 15.88
C VAL A 234 -8.30 -3.02 15.39
N ILE A 235 -7.65 -4.18 15.32
CA ILE A 235 -6.30 -4.30 14.75
C ILE A 235 -6.40 -5.05 13.43
N GLY A 236 -5.72 -4.56 12.40
CA GLY A 236 -5.75 -5.30 11.15
C GLY A 236 -4.94 -4.72 10.02
N ALA A 237 -5.01 -5.41 8.88
CA ALA A 237 -4.43 -4.95 7.64
C ALA A 237 -5.33 -3.88 6.98
N ARG A 238 -5.03 -3.52 5.74
CA ARG A 238 -5.72 -2.48 4.96
C ARG A 238 -7.25 -2.48 5.10
N SER A 239 -7.88 -3.65 5.11
CA SER A 239 -9.35 -3.75 5.20
C SER A 239 -9.94 -3.40 6.56
N ALA A 240 -9.15 -3.36 7.62
CA ALA A 240 -9.59 -2.96 8.95
C ALA A 240 -10.14 -1.53 9.00
N ILE A 241 -9.75 -0.69 8.04
CA ILE A 241 -10.28 0.67 7.91
C ILE A 241 -11.81 0.71 7.72
N PHE A 242 -12.43 -0.37 7.30
CA PHE A 242 -13.88 -0.48 7.10
C PHE A 242 -14.61 -1.15 8.26
N ALA A 243 -13.92 -1.40 9.37
CA ALA A 243 -14.54 -1.96 10.57
C ALA A 243 -15.74 -1.11 11.02
N PRO A 244 -16.87 -1.73 11.41
CA PRO A 244 -18.10 -1.03 11.78
C PRO A 244 -18.04 -0.49 13.22
N LEU A 245 -16.90 0.11 13.61
CA LEU A 245 -16.74 0.82 14.87
C LEU A 245 -17.53 2.13 14.85
N GLU A 246 -18.17 2.43 15.96
CA GLU A 246 -18.81 3.70 16.23
C GLU A 246 -17.93 4.54 17.17
N ASN A 247 -18.13 5.86 17.20
CA ASN A 247 -17.41 6.80 18.06
C ASN A 247 -15.88 6.69 18.00
N ILE A 248 -15.34 6.63 16.78
CA ILE A 248 -13.89 6.49 16.56
C ILE A 248 -13.15 7.72 17.10
N GLY A 249 -12.18 7.51 18.01
CA GLY A 249 -11.32 8.54 18.59
C GLY A 249 -9.96 8.65 17.91
N ALA A 250 -9.42 7.52 17.47
CA ALA A 250 -8.13 7.50 16.79
C ALA A 250 -8.10 6.45 15.67
N ILE A 251 -7.44 6.79 14.57
CA ILE A 251 -7.07 5.86 13.51
C ILE A 251 -5.55 5.91 13.34
N VAL A 252 -4.89 4.80 13.57
CA VAL A 252 -3.44 4.68 13.50
C VAL A 252 -3.04 3.86 12.28
N LEU A 253 -2.10 4.36 11.48
CA LEU A 253 -1.49 3.62 10.38
C LEU A 253 0.02 3.55 10.63
N ASP A 254 0.51 2.37 10.98
CA ASP A 254 1.95 2.13 11.10
C ASP A 254 2.55 1.85 9.71
N GLU A 255 3.80 2.30 9.51
CA GLU A 255 4.49 2.23 8.20
C GLU A 255 3.61 2.79 7.06
N GLU A 256 3.11 4.03 7.21
CA GLU A 256 2.12 4.67 6.32
C GLU A 256 2.54 4.70 4.83
N HIS A 257 3.84 4.66 4.57
CA HIS A 257 4.45 4.65 3.23
C HIS A 257 4.26 3.32 2.48
N GLU A 258 3.70 2.30 3.16
CA GLU A 258 3.58 0.98 2.57
C GLU A 258 2.57 0.92 1.42
N THR A 259 3.03 0.36 0.30
CA THR A 259 2.20 0.23 -0.91
C THR A 259 0.97 -0.65 -0.72
N THR A 260 0.99 -1.51 0.30
CA THR A 260 -0.12 -2.42 0.62
C THR A 260 -1.38 -1.71 1.12
N TYR A 261 -1.29 -0.44 1.52
CA TYR A 261 -2.45 0.37 1.88
C TYR A 261 -3.29 0.81 0.68
N LYS A 262 -2.76 0.76 -0.54
CA LYS A 262 -3.53 0.91 -1.77
C LYS A 262 -4.13 -0.42 -2.21
N SER A 263 -5.41 -0.41 -2.62
CA SER A 263 -6.08 -1.59 -3.17
C SER A 263 -5.80 -1.75 -4.67
N ASP A 264 -5.43 -2.96 -5.09
CA ASP A 264 -5.32 -3.33 -6.50
C ASP A 264 -6.67 -3.78 -7.10
N MET A 265 -7.62 -4.11 -6.25
CA MET A 265 -8.97 -4.55 -6.63
C MET A 265 -9.97 -3.40 -6.50
N THR A 266 -11.04 -3.44 -7.28
CA THR A 266 -12.14 -2.48 -7.19
C THR A 266 -12.92 -2.65 -5.87
N PRO A 267 -13.14 -1.56 -5.14
CA PRO A 267 -12.66 -0.20 -5.38
C PRO A 267 -11.15 -0.09 -5.11
N LYS A 268 -10.45 0.62 -5.99
CA LYS A 268 -9.00 0.83 -5.86
C LYS A 268 -8.70 1.97 -4.88
N TYR A 269 -9.13 1.82 -3.65
CA TYR A 269 -9.00 2.83 -2.60
C TYR A 269 -7.59 2.89 -2.01
N ASP A 270 -7.27 4.05 -1.44
CA ASP A 270 -6.13 4.26 -0.57
C ASP A 270 -6.61 4.33 0.88
N ALA A 271 -6.07 3.47 1.75
CA ALA A 271 -6.51 3.39 3.14
C ALA A 271 -6.14 4.64 3.96
N VAL A 272 -5.05 5.34 3.60
CA VAL A 272 -4.69 6.62 4.24
C VAL A 272 -5.76 7.68 3.95
N GLU A 273 -6.19 7.80 2.67
CA GLU A 273 -7.25 8.73 2.30
C GLU A 273 -8.59 8.39 2.97
N VAL A 274 -8.93 7.10 3.03
CA VAL A 274 -10.16 6.63 3.73
C VAL A 274 -10.06 6.92 5.22
N ALA A 275 -8.90 6.70 5.86
CA ALA A 275 -8.68 6.99 7.27
C ALA A 275 -8.89 8.49 7.58
N VAL A 276 -8.29 9.37 6.79
CA VAL A 276 -8.50 10.83 6.93
C VAL A 276 -9.97 11.20 6.73
N ARG A 277 -10.64 10.58 5.76
CA ARG A 277 -12.07 10.82 5.50
C ARG A 277 -12.94 10.38 6.67
N ARG A 278 -12.72 9.17 7.20
CA ARG A 278 -13.45 8.63 8.35
C ARG A 278 -13.19 9.47 9.61
N ALA A 279 -11.92 9.77 9.87
CA ALA A 279 -11.51 10.58 11.01
C ALA A 279 -12.16 11.98 11.00
N LYS A 280 -12.22 12.62 9.83
CA LYS A 280 -12.89 13.91 9.68
C LYS A 280 -14.38 13.85 10.03
N LYS A 281 -15.05 12.74 9.72
CA LYS A 281 -16.48 12.54 10.04
C LYS A 281 -16.71 12.23 11.52
N ASN A 282 -15.75 11.55 12.16
CA ASN A 282 -15.81 11.20 13.58
C ASN A 282 -15.16 12.24 14.50
N GLN A 283 -14.68 13.38 13.96
CA GLN A 283 -13.95 14.39 14.73
C GLN A 283 -12.83 13.73 15.56
N SER A 284 -11.95 13.00 14.87
CA SER A 284 -10.93 12.16 15.47
C SER A 284 -9.56 12.38 14.87
N VAL A 285 -8.54 11.88 15.55
CA VAL A 285 -7.16 12.00 15.10
C VAL A 285 -6.75 10.86 14.18
N VAL A 286 -5.85 11.16 13.24
CA VAL A 286 -5.13 10.16 12.44
C VAL A 286 -3.65 10.21 12.80
N LEU A 287 -3.06 9.08 13.13
CA LEU A 287 -1.62 8.93 13.35
C LEU A 287 -1.02 8.17 12.18
N LEU A 288 -0.15 8.82 11.43
CA LEU A 288 0.61 8.24 10.33
C LEU A 288 2.04 8.04 10.80
N GLY A 289 2.42 6.80 11.09
CA GLY A 289 3.75 6.50 11.58
C GLY A 289 4.67 5.94 10.51
N SER A 290 5.89 6.46 10.41
CA SER A 290 6.90 5.95 9.50
C SER A 290 8.31 6.35 9.93
N ALA A 291 9.30 5.50 9.59
CA ALA A 291 10.71 5.89 9.63
C ALA A 291 11.12 6.62 8.34
N THR A 292 10.40 6.37 7.27
CA THR A 292 10.64 6.91 5.93
C THR A 292 9.30 7.37 5.34
N PRO A 293 8.74 8.49 5.80
CA PRO A 293 7.44 8.96 5.34
C PRO A 293 7.33 9.04 3.83
N SER A 294 6.11 8.82 3.30
CA SER A 294 5.87 9.04 1.88
C SER A 294 6.04 10.53 1.51
N LEU A 295 6.50 10.80 0.28
CA LEU A 295 6.60 12.18 -0.18
C LEU A 295 5.27 12.92 -0.10
N VAL A 296 4.16 12.21 -0.32
CA VAL A 296 2.81 12.78 -0.24
C VAL A 296 2.49 13.25 1.19
N SER A 297 2.77 12.42 2.19
CA SER A 297 2.54 12.77 3.60
C SER A 297 3.44 13.90 4.07
N SER A 298 4.72 13.89 3.66
CA SER A 298 5.67 14.94 3.99
C SER A 298 5.30 16.28 3.34
N TYR A 299 4.86 16.25 2.08
CA TYR A 299 4.37 17.45 1.39
C TYR A 299 3.13 18.05 2.06
N LYS A 300 2.20 17.21 2.51
CA LYS A 300 1.02 17.67 3.28
C LYS A 300 1.42 18.24 4.63
N ALA A 301 2.45 17.69 5.27
CA ALA A 301 3.00 18.25 6.50
C ALA A 301 3.68 19.59 6.29
N GLU A 302 4.45 19.76 5.21
CA GLU A 302 5.06 21.03 4.80
C GLU A 302 4.01 22.12 4.56
N ARG A 303 2.86 21.74 4.00
CA ARG A 303 1.72 22.66 3.77
C ARG A 303 0.87 22.93 5.02
N GLY A 304 1.18 22.34 6.15
CA GLY A 304 0.40 22.47 7.39
C GLY A 304 -0.92 21.69 7.41
N GLU A 305 -1.17 20.82 6.40
CA GLU A 305 -2.34 19.93 6.39
C GLU A 305 -2.17 18.80 7.40
N TYR A 306 -0.93 18.35 7.66
CA TYR A 306 -0.55 17.37 8.67
C TYR A 306 0.40 18.02 9.68
N GLN A 307 0.30 17.62 10.95
CA GLN A 307 1.23 18.06 11.98
C GLN A 307 2.40 17.08 12.10
N LYS A 308 3.63 17.51 11.74
CA LYS A 308 4.83 16.66 11.83
C LYS A 308 5.32 16.57 13.27
N ILE A 309 5.57 15.34 13.73
CA ILE A 309 6.22 15.01 15.00
C ILE A 309 7.49 14.22 14.67
N LEU A 310 8.63 14.64 15.20
CA LEU A 310 9.93 14.02 14.98
C LEU A 310 10.35 13.21 16.22
N LEU A 311 10.87 11.99 15.97
CA LEU A 311 11.53 11.16 16.98
C LEU A 311 12.89 10.77 16.40
N LYS A 312 13.94 11.45 16.86
CA LYS A 312 15.28 11.35 16.28
C LYS A 312 16.11 10.20 16.85
N GLU A 313 15.76 9.75 18.04
CA GLU A 313 16.57 8.78 18.77
C GLU A 313 15.88 7.42 18.87
N ARG A 314 16.68 6.35 18.93
CA ARG A 314 16.18 5.02 19.29
C ARG A 314 15.84 5.03 20.77
N TYR A 315 14.77 4.32 21.15
CA TYR A 315 14.30 4.29 22.55
C TYR A 315 15.34 3.76 23.56
N ASN A 316 16.27 2.92 23.10
CA ASN A 316 17.36 2.34 23.90
C ASN A 316 18.67 3.14 23.81
N GLY A 317 18.68 4.30 23.14
CA GLY A 317 19.85 5.15 22.97
C GLY A 317 20.95 4.57 22.07
N THR A 318 20.76 3.38 21.46
CA THR A 318 21.78 2.82 20.56
C THR A 318 21.88 3.62 19.26
N PRO A 319 23.09 3.93 18.74
CA PRO A 319 23.26 4.66 17.50
C PRO A 319 22.72 3.86 16.31
N LEU A 320 22.42 4.56 15.23
CA LEU A 320 22.11 3.94 13.93
C LEU A 320 23.33 3.17 13.42
N PRO A 321 23.14 2.12 12.61
CA PRO A 321 24.24 1.33 12.06
C PRO A 321 25.10 2.15 11.12
N ASP A 322 26.39 1.79 10.98
CA ASP A 322 27.23 2.34 9.94
C ASP A 322 26.84 1.77 8.58
N VAL A 323 26.62 2.66 7.63
CA VAL A 323 26.25 2.30 6.25
C VAL A 323 27.39 2.69 5.32
N GLU A 324 27.87 1.74 4.52
CA GLU A 324 28.92 1.96 3.56
C GLU A 324 28.47 1.57 2.16
N ILE A 325 28.79 2.42 1.18
CA ILE A 325 28.45 2.22 -0.23
C ILE A 325 29.64 1.57 -0.93
N VAL A 326 29.38 0.47 -1.62
CA VAL A 326 30.37 -0.26 -2.40
C VAL A 326 30.11 -0.03 -3.89
N ASP A 327 31.10 0.59 -4.58
CA ASP A 327 31.03 0.84 -6.02
C ASP A 327 31.35 -0.43 -6.81
N MET A 328 30.34 -1.07 -7.36
CA MET A 328 30.48 -2.28 -8.17
C MET A 328 31.13 -2.04 -9.52
N ARG A 329 31.29 -0.79 -9.94
CA ARG A 329 32.05 -0.42 -11.15
C ARG A 329 33.54 -0.61 -10.91
N GLU A 330 34.05 -0.23 -9.74
CA GLU A 330 35.46 -0.42 -9.34
C GLU A 330 35.77 -1.90 -9.12
N GLU A 331 34.86 -2.66 -8.48
CA GLU A 331 35.01 -4.12 -8.37
C GLU A 331 35.15 -4.79 -9.74
N LEU A 332 34.33 -4.37 -10.73
CA LEU A 332 34.43 -4.88 -12.10
C LEU A 332 35.77 -4.52 -12.78
N LYS A 333 36.28 -3.29 -12.59
CA LYS A 333 37.58 -2.86 -13.12
C LYS A 333 38.74 -3.66 -12.53
N GLN A 334 38.63 -4.04 -11.26
CA GLN A 334 39.59 -4.91 -10.56
C GLN A 334 39.42 -6.39 -10.92
N GLY A 335 38.51 -6.74 -11.83
CA GLY A 335 38.30 -8.10 -12.31
C GLY A 335 37.28 -8.91 -11.51
N ASN A 336 36.70 -8.37 -10.45
CA ASN A 336 35.65 -9.05 -9.72
C ASN A 336 34.33 -9.05 -10.52
N ARG A 337 33.89 -10.24 -10.95
CA ARG A 337 32.64 -10.47 -11.68
C ARG A 337 31.56 -11.12 -10.82
N SER A 338 31.87 -11.36 -9.55
CA SER A 338 30.92 -11.92 -8.58
C SER A 338 29.78 -10.96 -8.32
N ILE A 339 28.68 -11.50 -7.77
CA ILE A 339 27.59 -10.69 -7.21
C ILE A 339 27.98 -10.10 -5.83
N PHE A 340 29.03 -10.65 -5.21
CA PHE A 340 29.57 -10.17 -3.96
C PHE A 340 30.83 -9.34 -4.23
N SER A 341 30.88 -8.14 -3.68
CA SER A 341 32.11 -7.36 -3.59
C SER A 341 33.11 -8.05 -2.65
N VAL A 342 34.39 -7.75 -2.81
CA VAL A 342 35.42 -8.24 -1.89
C VAL A 342 35.15 -7.81 -0.47
N MET A 343 34.65 -6.57 -0.29
CA MET A 343 34.30 -6.04 1.03
C MET A 343 33.15 -6.83 1.67
N LEU A 344 32.06 -7.09 0.93
CA LEU A 344 30.90 -7.84 1.47
C LEU A 344 31.32 -9.28 1.82
N TYR A 345 32.11 -9.92 0.97
CA TYR A 345 32.64 -11.25 1.23
C TYR A 345 33.43 -11.32 2.56
N ASN A 346 34.35 -10.37 2.76
CA ASN A 346 35.18 -10.31 3.97
C ASN A 346 34.32 -10.04 5.23
N GLU A 347 33.33 -9.15 5.15
CA GLU A 347 32.43 -8.86 6.27
C GLU A 347 31.52 -10.04 6.60
N ILE A 348 31.05 -10.80 5.59
CA ILE A 348 30.32 -12.05 5.85
C ILE A 348 31.19 -13.00 6.66
N ARG A 349 32.43 -13.29 6.22
CA ARG A 349 33.36 -14.16 6.93
C ARG A 349 33.59 -13.73 8.38
N LYS A 350 33.89 -12.45 8.57
CA LYS A 350 34.10 -11.88 9.90
C LYS A 350 32.91 -12.08 10.84
N ASN A 351 31.69 -11.80 10.34
CA ASN A 351 30.49 -11.98 11.18
C ASN A 351 30.21 -13.46 11.49
N LEU A 352 30.53 -14.39 10.58
CA LEU A 352 30.45 -15.83 10.82
C LEU A 352 31.43 -16.28 11.90
N GLU A 353 32.68 -15.83 11.86
CA GLU A 353 33.70 -16.08 12.89
C GLU A 353 33.27 -15.53 14.26
N GLU A 354 32.64 -14.35 14.28
CA GLU A 354 32.07 -13.72 15.50
C GLU A 354 30.75 -14.37 15.95
N LYS A 355 30.25 -15.39 15.24
CA LYS A 355 28.94 -16.07 15.48
C LYS A 355 27.77 -15.10 15.44
N ARG A 356 27.85 -14.07 14.59
CA ARG A 356 26.79 -13.10 14.35
C ARG A 356 25.98 -13.50 13.12
N GLN A 357 24.72 -13.13 13.12
CA GLN A 357 23.82 -13.41 12.00
C GLN A 357 23.90 -12.35 10.91
N ILE A 358 23.61 -12.76 9.69
CA ILE A 358 23.74 -11.95 8.49
C ILE A 358 22.41 -11.93 7.74
N ILE A 359 22.03 -10.76 7.24
CA ILE A 359 20.91 -10.60 6.32
C ILE A 359 21.45 -10.17 4.97
N LEU A 360 21.15 -10.95 3.92
CA LEU A 360 21.41 -10.58 2.54
C LEU A 360 20.11 -10.14 1.89
N PHE A 361 20.02 -8.85 1.59
CA PHE A 361 18.81 -8.23 1.07
C PHE A 361 18.89 -8.06 -0.44
N LEU A 362 17.89 -8.59 -1.16
CA LEU A 362 17.72 -8.39 -2.60
C LEU A 362 16.25 -8.09 -2.89
N ASN A 363 15.94 -6.88 -3.37
CA ASN A 363 14.58 -6.58 -3.76
C ASN A 363 14.33 -6.97 -5.21
N ARG A 364 13.68 -8.13 -5.41
CA ARG A 364 13.20 -8.54 -6.71
C ARG A 364 11.67 -8.52 -6.73
N ARG A 365 11.07 -7.46 -7.26
CA ARG A 365 9.68 -7.45 -7.68
C ARG A 365 9.58 -7.14 -9.16
N GLY A 366 8.92 -8.03 -9.93
CA GLY A 366 8.53 -7.81 -11.31
C GLY A 366 9.53 -8.28 -12.37
N TYR A 367 8.98 -8.57 -13.56
CA TYR A 367 9.70 -9.01 -14.77
C TYR A 367 10.32 -7.85 -15.56
N SER A 368 10.33 -6.63 -15.03
CA SER A 368 10.85 -5.47 -15.75
C SER A 368 12.37 -5.50 -15.77
N THR A 369 12.90 -5.86 -16.92
CA THR A 369 14.33 -5.76 -17.18
C THR A 369 14.63 -4.37 -17.73
N PHE A 370 15.53 -3.66 -17.09
CA PHE A 370 16.07 -2.39 -17.61
C PHE A 370 17.42 -2.61 -18.27
N VAL A 371 17.82 -1.68 -19.11
CA VAL A 371 19.13 -1.73 -19.79
C VAL A 371 20.11 -0.82 -19.05
N SER A 372 21.22 -1.39 -18.59
CA SER A 372 22.27 -0.64 -17.90
C SER A 372 23.66 -1.04 -18.32
N CYS A 373 24.61 -0.14 -18.17
CA CYS A 373 26.03 -0.37 -18.35
C CYS A 373 26.70 -0.65 -17.00
N ARG A 374 27.30 -1.81 -16.84
CA ARG A 374 28.00 -2.16 -15.59
C ARG A 374 29.35 -1.44 -15.43
N SER A 375 29.91 -0.88 -16.52
CA SER A 375 31.20 -0.17 -16.45
C SER A 375 31.10 1.23 -15.88
N CYS A 376 29.98 1.97 -16.19
CA CYS A 376 29.83 3.36 -15.78
C CYS A 376 28.51 3.65 -15.02
N GLY A 377 27.61 2.67 -14.94
CA GLY A 377 26.30 2.87 -14.31
C GLY A 377 25.23 3.46 -15.24
N TYR A 378 25.51 3.81 -16.49
CA TYR A 378 24.49 4.35 -17.41
C TYR A 378 23.22 3.48 -17.45
N VAL A 379 22.05 4.13 -17.43
CA VAL A 379 20.73 3.47 -17.58
C VAL A 379 19.92 4.20 -18.64
N MET A 380 19.31 3.44 -19.55
CA MET A 380 18.39 4.00 -20.53
C MET A 380 17.13 4.53 -19.84
N LYS A 381 16.93 5.85 -19.88
CA LYS A 381 15.76 6.55 -19.29
C LYS A 381 14.96 7.30 -20.35
N CYS A 382 13.66 7.35 -20.18
CA CYS A 382 12.79 8.18 -21.00
C CYS A 382 13.03 9.66 -20.73
N ARG A 383 13.33 10.45 -21.78
CA ARG A 383 13.61 11.89 -21.66
C ARG A 383 12.39 12.68 -21.17
N GLU A 384 11.17 12.30 -21.57
CA GLU A 384 9.93 12.97 -21.23
C GLU A 384 9.41 12.59 -19.83
N CYS A 385 9.57 11.32 -19.46
CA CYS A 385 9.00 10.78 -18.21
C CYS A 385 10.01 10.65 -17.07
N GLY A 386 11.32 10.70 -17.36
CA GLY A 386 12.38 10.55 -16.37
C GLY A 386 12.52 9.14 -15.79
N ILE A 387 11.70 8.16 -16.19
CA ILE A 387 11.72 6.77 -15.71
C ILE A 387 12.60 5.89 -16.61
N SER A 388 13.10 4.78 -16.05
CA SER A 388 13.85 3.79 -16.82
C SER A 388 12.99 3.14 -17.90
N LEU A 389 13.60 2.85 -19.06
CA LEU A 389 12.93 2.14 -20.13
C LEU A 389 12.92 0.63 -19.86
N THR A 390 11.82 -0.04 -20.21
CA THR A 390 11.68 -1.49 -20.07
C THR A 390 12.16 -2.19 -21.35
N TYR A 391 13.06 -3.16 -21.20
CA TYR A 391 13.58 -3.95 -22.33
C TYR A 391 12.59 -5.02 -22.80
N HIS A 392 12.29 -5.01 -24.09
CA HIS A 392 11.46 -6.00 -24.78
C HIS A 392 12.32 -6.90 -25.69
N LYS A 393 12.60 -8.12 -25.22
CA LYS A 393 13.46 -9.08 -25.92
C LYS A 393 13.00 -9.39 -27.34
N SER A 394 11.67 -9.49 -27.57
CA SER A 394 11.11 -9.83 -28.89
C SER A 394 11.38 -8.80 -29.98
N ARG A 395 11.53 -7.52 -29.60
CA ARG A 395 11.79 -6.39 -30.51
C ARG A 395 13.20 -5.83 -30.42
N ASN A 396 13.98 -6.28 -29.41
CA ASN A 396 15.27 -5.71 -29.03
C ASN A 396 15.21 -4.18 -28.82
N GLU A 397 14.15 -3.72 -28.19
CA GLU A 397 13.87 -2.30 -27.92
C GLU A 397 13.64 -2.07 -26.44
N ALA A 398 13.99 -0.86 -25.99
CA ALA A 398 13.69 -0.33 -24.68
C ALA A 398 12.52 0.66 -24.77
N VAL A 399 11.42 0.42 -24.04
CA VAL A 399 10.14 1.13 -24.19
C VAL A 399 9.72 1.80 -22.88
N CYS A 400 9.22 3.02 -22.96
CA CYS A 400 8.57 3.72 -21.86
C CYS A 400 7.09 3.33 -21.78
N HIS A 401 6.68 2.67 -20.72
CA HIS A 401 5.27 2.30 -20.53
C HIS A 401 4.37 3.46 -20.05
N PHE A 402 4.91 4.68 -19.91
CA PHE A 402 4.10 5.87 -19.60
C PHE A 402 3.67 6.61 -20.86
N CYS A 403 4.62 6.95 -21.73
CA CYS A 403 4.35 7.74 -22.94
C CYS A 403 4.47 6.99 -24.28
N GLY A 404 5.02 5.76 -24.26
CA GLY A 404 5.20 4.95 -25.48
C GLY A 404 6.51 5.21 -26.21
N HIS A 405 7.37 6.12 -25.73
CA HIS A 405 8.69 6.32 -26.34
C HIS A 405 9.48 5.02 -26.37
N SER A 406 10.11 4.71 -27.51
CA SER A 406 10.94 3.52 -27.66
C SER A 406 12.27 3.85 -28.32
N GLU A 407 13.33 3.16 -27.90
CA GLU A 407 14.67 3.27 -28.45
C GLU A 407 15.26 1.89 -28.65
N LYS A 408 16.11 1.72 -29.70
CA LYS A 408 16.92 0.50 -29.87
C LYS A 408 17.98 0.42 -28.79
N VAL A 409 18.22 -0.79 -28.28
CA VAL A 409 19.30 -1.01 -27.32
C VAL A 409 20.64 -0.88 -28.04
N PRO A 410 21.51 0.05 -27.65
CA PRO A 410 22.81 0.24 -28.29
C PRO A 410 23.75 -0.93 -28.00
N SER A 411 24.64 -1.26 -28.95
CA SER A 411 25.67 -2.31 -28.78
C SER A 411 26.83 -1.87 -27.89
N LEU A 412 27.07 -0.57 -27.83
CA LEU A 412 28.08 0.07 -26.97
C LEU A 412 27.38 1.11 -26.10
N CYS A 413 27.90 1.31 -24.89
CA CYS A 413 27.37 2.30 -24.00
C CYS A 413 27.51 3.72 -24.55
N PRO A 414 26.46 4.55 -24.62
CA PRO A 414 26.56 5.92 -25.12
C PRO A 414 27.45 6.81 -24.30
N ASP A 415 27.58 6.55 -22.98
CA ASP A 415 28.39 7.39 -22.09
C ASP A 415 29.86 7.01 -22.08
N CYS A 416 30.19 5.71 -21.98
CA CYS A 416 31.58 5.27 -21.80
C CYS A 416 32.15 4.43 -22.95
N GLY A 417 31.38 4.16 -24.01
CA GLY A 417 31.78 3.29 -25.11
C GLY A 417 31.95 1.81 -24.75
N GLY A 418 31.69 1.42 -23.51
CA GLY A 418 31.92 0.07 -23.00
C GLY A 418 30.95 -0.96 -23.58
N LYS A 419 31.42 -2.23 -23.67
CA LYS A 419 30.64 -3.39 -24.18
C LYS A 419 29.72 -4.03 -23.12
N TYR A 420 29.76 -3.57 -21.87
CA TYR A 420 29.02 -4.18 -20.76
C TYR A 420 27.63 -3.57 -20.56
N ILE A 421 27.01 -3.05 -21.64
CA ILE A 421 25.63 -2.62 -21.66
C ILE A 421 24.73 -3.83 -21.93
N LYS A 422 23.88 -4.20 -20.95
CA LYS A 422 23.00 -5.37 -21.01
C LYS A 422 21.74 -5.15 -20.15
N HIS A 423 20.74 -5.98 -20.38
CA HIS A 423 19.60 -6.08 -19.47
C HIS A 423 20.03 -6.71 -18.13
N PHE A 424 19.54 -6.16 -17.04
CA PHE A 424 19.90 -6.55 -15.67
C PHE A 424 18.80 -7.40 -15.02
N GLY A 425 19.16 -8.49 -14.34
CA GLY A 425 18.24 -9.29 -13.54
C GLY A 425 18.94 -10.46 -12.83
N THR A 426 19.01 -10.39 -11.49
CA THR A 426 19.45 -11.49 -10.62
C THR A 426 18.32 -11.83 -9.65
N GLY A 427 18.03 -13.12 -9.45
CA GLY A 427 16.98 -13.57 -8.52
C GLY A 427 17.54 -14.02 -7.17
N THR A 428 16.69 -14.07 -6.15
CA THR A 428 17.01 -14.60 -4.81
C THR A 428 17.52 -16.03 -4.85
N GLU A 429 17.00 -16.87 -5.76
CA GLU A 429 17.49 -18.24 -5.99
C GLU A 429 18.95 -18.26 -6.40
N LYS A 430 19.33 -17.40 -7.35
CA LYS A 430 20.73 -17.34 -7.78
C LYS A 430 21.66 -16.81 -6.69
N VAL A 431 21.19 -15.87 -5.87
CA VAL A 431 21.93 -15.40 -4.69
C VAL A 431 22.09 -16.54 -3.69
N GLU A 432 21.04 -17.31 -3.42
CA GLU A 432 21.08 -18.47 -2.51
C GLU A 432 22.09 -19.53 -3.01
N GLU A 433 22.01 -19.90 -4.30
CA GLU A 433 22.94 -20.85 -4.92
C GLU A 433 24.40 -20.45 -4.72
N LEU A 434 24.74 -19.21 -5.13
CA LEU A 434 26.09 -18.69 -5.01
C LEU A 434 26.53 -18.55 -3.55
N THR A 435 25.64 -18.18 -2.64
CA THR A 435 25.95 -18.10 -1.22
C THR A 435 26.28 -19.50 -0.65
N ARG A 436 25.55 -20.54 -1.04
CA ARG A 436 25.82 -21.93 -0.64
C ARG A 436 27.13 -22.47 -1.21
N GLU A 437 27.48 -22.10 -2.45
CA GLU A 437 28.75 -22.46 -3.06
C GLU A 437 29.93 -21.83 -2.33
N ILE A 438 29.82 -20.56 -1.91
CA ILE A 438 30.90 -19.78 -1.28
C ILE A 438 31.05 -20.11 0.21
N PHE A 439 29.94 -20.37 0.90
CA PHE A 439 29.85 -20.61 2.36
C PHE A 439 29.13 -21.96 2.64
N PRO A 440 29.72 -23.10 2.23
CA PRO A 440 29.05 -24.41 2.32
C PRO A 440 28.80 -24.87 3.76
N GLU A 441 29.56 -24.35 4.74
CA GLU A 441 29.44 -24.65 6.16
C GLU A 441 28.27 -23.93 6.85
N CYS A 442 27.63 -22.98 6.18
CA CYS A 442 26.60 -22.14 6.78
C CYS A 442 25.20 -22.68 6.58
N HIS A 443 24.35 -22.55 7.61
CA HIS A 443 22.92 -22.74 7.46
C HIS A 443 22.28 -21.48 6.87
N ILE A 444 21.74 -21.62 5.65
CA ILE A 444 21.19 -20.53 4.86
C ILE A 444 19.70 -20.78 4.65
N ASP A 445 18.87 -19.81 5.05
CA ASP A 445 17.44 -19.80 4.76
C ASP A 445 17.08 -18.69 3.80
N ARG A 446 16.05 -18.91 2.96
CA ARG A 446 15.50 -17.92 2.02
C ARG A 446 14.08 -17.58 2.40
N LEU A 447 13.78 -16.26 2.46
CA LEU A 447 12.47 -15.71 2.75
C LEU A 447 12.01 -14.76 1.64
N ASP A 448 11.26 -15.27 0.69
CA ASP A 448 10.60 -14.54 -0.38
C ASP A 448 9.14 -14.98 -0.56
N LEU A 449 8.44 -14.43 -1.56
CA LEU A 449 7.03 -14.75 -1.79
C LEU A 449 6.81 -16.23 -2.15
N ASP A 450 7.77 -16.87 -2.84
CA ASP A 450 7.64 -18.25 -3.27
C ASP A 450 7.76 -19.18 -2.06
N THR A 451 8.73 -18.93 -1.18
CA THR A 451 8.89 -19.66 0.08
C THR A 451 7.78 -19.35 1.08
N ALA A 452 7.22 -18.15 1.04
CA ALA A 452 6.14 -17.68 1.91
C ALA A 452 4.75 -18.27 1.55
N SER A 453 4.58 -18.84 0.37
CA SER A 453 3.29 -19.36 -0.12
C SER A 453 2.73 -20.53 0.70
N LYS A 454 3.59 -21.31 1.36
CA LYS A 454 3.18 -22.46 2.19
C LYS A 454 2.78 -21.99 3.60
N LYS A 455 1.61 -22.43 4.07
CA LYS A 455 1.10 -22.08 5.41
C LYS A 455 2.11 -22.42 6.51
N GLY A 456 2.51 -21.43 7.32
CA GLY A 456 3.44 -21.62 8.45
C GLY A 456 4.93 -21.69 8.08
N SER A 457 5.32 -21.54 6.80
CA SER A 457 6.73 -21.54 6.40
C SER A 457 7.47 -20.29 6.86
N ILE A 458 6.82 -19.13 6.79
CA ILE A 458 7.36 -17.86 7.28
C ILE A 458 7.73 -17.99 8.76
N ASP A 459 6.79 -18.46 9.59
CA ASP A 459 7.00 -18.56 11.04
C ASP A 459 8.12 -19.54 11.39
N LYS A 460 8.27 -20.63 10.63
CA LYS A 460 9.36 -21.59 10.80
C LYS A 460 10.73 -20.96 10.50
N ILE A 461 10.87 -20.28 9.35
CA ILE A 461 12.13 -19.63 8.95
C ILE A 461 12.49 -18.54 9.97
N LEU A 462 11.55 -17.69 10.34
CA LEU A 462 11.78 -16.61 11.29
C LEU A 462 12.15 -17.13 12.69
N ASN A 463 11.49 -18.20 13.15
CA ASN A 463 11.82 -18.83 14.43
C ASN A 463 13.20 -19.52 14.38
N SER A 464 13.59 -20.12 13.25
CA SER A 464 14.93 -20.69 13.05
C SER A 464 15.98 -19.60 13.16
N PHE A 465 15.77 -18.49 12.47
CA PHE A 465 16.68 -17.33 12.52
C PHE A 465 16.72 -16.71 13.92
N LYS A 466 15.56 -16.46 14.55
CA LYS A 466 15.50 -15.90 15.93
C LYS A 466 16.23 -16.77 16.96
N LYS A 467 16.20 -18.11 16.79
CA LYS A 467 16.90 -19.05 17.67
C LYS A 467 18.39 -19.23 17.34
N GLY A 468 18.93 -18.50 16.38
CA GLY A 468 20.33 -18.57 15.99
C GLY A 468 20.72 -19.83 15.21
N LYS A 469 19.75 -20.63 14.73
CA LYS A 469 20.00 -21.83 13.93
C LYS A 469 20.41 -21.52 12.49
N THR A 470 19.94 -20.40 11.96
CA THR A 470 20.27 -19.89 10.62
C THR A 470 21.34 -18.83 10.73
N ASN A 471 22.44 -18.97 10.00
CA ASN A 471 23.56 -18.02 9.95
C ASN A 471 23.27 -16.87 9.02
N ILE A 472 22.80 -17.18 7.80
CA ILE A 472 22.54 -16.20 6.74
C ILE A 472 21.08 -16.30 6.33
N LEU A 473 20.37 -15.19 6.40
CA LEU A 473 18.99 -15.08 5.91
C LEU A 473 18.99 -14.25 4.62
N ILE A 474 18.64 -14.89 3.50
CA ILE A 474 18.48 -14.22 2.21
C ILE A 474 17.03 -13.86 2.02
N GLY A 475 16.74 -12.60 1.67
CA GLY A 475 15.34 -12.27 1.47
C GLY A 475 15.06 -10.97 0.78
N THR A 476 13.77 -10.75 0.54
CA THR A 476 13.21 -9.55 -0.06
C THR A 476 12.65 -8.63 1.04
N GLN A 477 11.69 -7.78 0.70
CA GLN A 477 11.02 -6.88 1.64
C GLN A 477 10.47 -7.57 2.91
N LEU A 478 10.19 -8.89 2.84
CA LEU A 478 9.72 -9.67 3.99
C LEU A 478 10.71 -9.66 5.16
N VAL A 479 12.02 -9.64 4.87
CA VAL A 479 13.07 -9.62 5.90
C VAL A 479 13.28 -8.21 6.46
N ALA A 480 13.04 -7.19 5.65
CA ALA A 480 13.21 -5.80 6.05
C ALA A 480 12.11 -5.28 7.00
N LYS A 481 10.99 -6.02 7.18
CA LYS A 481 9.79 -5.53 7.84
C LYS A 481 9.45 -6.26 9.14
N GLY A 482 9.03 -5.50 10.16
CA GLY A 482 8.30 -5.99 11.34
C GLY A 482 9.03 -6.96 12.29
N LEU A 483 10.28 -7.32 12.00
CA LEU A 483 11.02 -8.34 12.73
C LEU A 483 12.10 -7.72 13.61
N ASP A 484 12.26 -8.27 14.80
CA ASP A 484 13.30 -7.85 15.74
C ASP A 484 14.30 -9.00 15.96
N PHE A 485 15.55 -8.76 15.52
CA PHE A 485 16.65 -9.70 15.67
C PHE A 485 17.82 -9.02 16.37
N SER A 486 18.14 -9.47 17.57
CA SER A 486 19.19 -8.87 18.39
C SER A 486 20.61 -9.21 17.94
N ASN A 487 20.82 -10.35 17.25
CA ASN A 487 22.14 -10.84 16.87
C ASN A 487 22.56 -10.56 15.43
N VAL A 488 21.85 -9.67 14.70
CA VAL A 488 22.23 -9.32 13.33
C VAL A 488 23.39 -8.32 13.33
N GLY A 489 24.55 -8.76 12.86
CA GLY A 489 25.77 -7.97 12.77
C GLY A 489 25.93 -7.27 11.43
N LEU A 490 25.51 -7.90 10.35
CA LEU A 490 25.68 -7.43 8.98
C LEU A 490 24.39 -7.47 8.20
N VAL A 491 24.09 -6.40 7.48
CA VAL A 491 23.09 -6.37 6.42
C VAL A 491 23.78 -6.03 5.11
N GLY A 492 23.76 -6.96 4.15
CA GLY A 492 24.30 -6.76 2.81
C GLY A 492 23.17 -6.52 1.80
N ILE A 493 23.11 -5.34 1.19
CA ILE A 493 22.20 -5.04 0.07
C ILE A 493 22.90 -5.40 -1.22
N ILE A 494 22.50 -6.52 -1.84
CA ILE A 494 23.22 -7.13 -2.97
C ILE A 494 23.19 -6.26 -4.23
N SER A 495 22.09 -5.56 -4.48
CA SER A 495 21.98 -4.60 -5.57
C SER A 495 20.87 -3.59 -5.30
N ALA A 496 21.23 -2.37 -4.99
CA ALA A 496 20.28 -1.26 -4.85
C ALA A 496 19.66 -0.88 -6.22
N ASP A 497 20.39 -1.12 -7.29
CA ASP A 497 20.04 -0.77 -8.67
C ASP A 497 18.76 -1.41 -9.16
N ILE A 498 18.43 -2.61 -8.67
CA ILE A 498 17.20 -3.32 -9.07
C ILE A 498 15.96 -2.51 -8.71
N THR A 499 15.93 -1.91 -7.53
CA THR A 499 14.80 -1.08 -7.10
C THR A 499 14.86 0.31 -7.72
N LEU A 500 16.07 0.88 -7.79
CA LEU A 500 16.32 2.21 -8.29
C LEU A 500 15.89 2.37 -9.76
N ASN A 501 16.05 1.32 -10.56
CA ASN A 501 15.79 1.34 -11.99
C ASN A 501 14.46 0.65 -12.39
N VAL A 502 13.56 0.41 -11.45
CA VAL A 502 12.17 0.04 -11.78
C VAL A 502 11.55 1.18 -12.61
N PRO A 503 10.82 0.88 -13.70
CA PRO A 503 10.17 1.91 -14.54
C PRO A 503 8.94 2.52 -13.86
N ASP A 504 9.16 3.18 -12.74
CA ASP A 504 8.17 3.87 -11.91
C ASP A 504 8.82 5.15 -11.36
N PHE A 505 8.09 6.26 -11.36
CA PHE A 505 8.59 7.54 -10.83
C PHE A 505 8.91 7.49 -9.32
N ARG A 506 8.40 6.49 -8.59
CA ARG A 506 8.70 6.26 -7.16
C ARG A 506 9.93 5.40 -6.92
N SER A 507 10.67 5.02 -7.97
CA SER A 507 11.78 4.07 -7.83
C SER A 507 12.84 4.56 -6.84
N ALA A 508 13.19 5.85 -6.89
CA ALA A 508 14.13 6.45 -5.95
C ALA A 508 13.60 6.48 -4.50
N GLU A 509 12.32 6.86 -4.32
CA GLU A 509 11.65 6.84 -3.01
C GLU A 509 11.64 5.44 -2.41
N ARG A 510 11.24 4.44 -3.20
CA ARG A 510 11.24 3.03 -2.77
C ARG A 510 12.64 2.52 -2.43
N THR A 511 13.66 2.97 -3.18
CA THR A 511 15.05 2.58 -2.91
C THR A 511 15.52 3.16 -1.59
N PHE A 512 15.28 4.45 -1.34
CA PHE A 512 15.57 5.09 -0.07
C PHE A 512 14.88 4.36 1.10
N GLN A 513 13.57 4.13 0.98
CA GLN A 513 12.77 3.45 2.00
C GLN A 513 13.29 2.05 2.32
N LEU A 514 13.57 1.26 1.29
CA LEU A 514 14.05 -0.12 1.45
C LEU A 514 15.44 -0.20 2.07
N ILE A 515 16.37 0.66 1.65
CA ILE A 515 17.71 0.73 2.23
C ILE A 515 17.62 1.10 3.70
N THR A 516 16.88 2.15 4.04
CA THR A 516 16.72 2.64 5.42
C THR A 516 16.03 1.59 6.31
N GLN A 517 15.02 0.88 5.80
CA GLN A 517 14.36 -0.20 6.53
C GLN A 517 15.29 -1.39 6.77
N ALA A 518 16.04 -1.80 5.73
CA ALA A 518 17.01 -2.89 5.84
C ALA A 518 18.15 -2.52 6.79
N ALA A 519 18.67 -1.31 6.70
CA ALA A 519 19.68 -0.78 7.61
C ALA A 519 19.19 -0.81 9.07
N GLY A 520 17.91 -0.45 9.30
CA GLY A 520 17.30 -0.51 10.61
C GLY A 520 17.24 -1.90 11.26
N ARG A 521 17.61 -2.98 10.55
CA ARG A 521 17.71 -4.35 11.09
C ARG A 521 19.06 -4.66 11.72
N ALA A 522 20.11 -3.97 11.32
CA ALA A 522 21.43 -4.13 11.88
C ALA A 522 21.57 -3.44 13.27
N GLY A 523 22.28 -4.07 14.19
CA GLY A 523 22.69 -3.44 15.46
C GLY A 523 21.53 -3.10 16.39
N ARG A 524 20.56 -3.98 16.56
CA ARG A 524 19.49 -3.82 17.57
C ARG A 524 19.86 -4.35 18.96
N GLY A 525 20.94 -5.13 19.05
CA GLY A 525 21.52 -5.58 20.32
C GLY A 525 22.50 -4.56 20.88
N ASP A 526 23.38 -5.02 21.78
CA ASP A 526 24.35 -4.19 22.49
C ASP A 526 25.55 -3.73 21.63
N ARG A 527 25.66 -4.27 20.42
CA ARG A 527 26.77 -3.96 19.51
C ARG A 527 26.28 -3.29 18.23
N LYS A 528 27.04 -2.31 17.76
CA LYS A 528 26.76 -1.61 16.50
C LYS A 528 26.76 -2.59 15.33
N GLY A 529 25.77 -2.49 14.45
CA GLY A 529 25.67 -3.25 13.21
C GLY A 529 26.32 -2.50 12.07
N ARG A 530 26.66 -3.24 10.98
CA ARG A 530 27.18 -2.68 9.73
C ARG A 530 26.24 -2.99 8.58
N VAL A 531 26.15 -2.06 7.63
CA VAL A 531 25.35 -2.20 6.41
C VAL A 531 26.22 -1.92 5.20
N LEU A 532 26.20 -2.80 4.22
CA LEU A 532 26.91 -2.63 2.96
C LEU A 532 25.91 -2.55 1.81
N ILE A 533 25.99 -1.46 1.02
CA ILE A 533 25.13 -1.23 -0.14
C ILE A 533 25.96 -1.42 -1.40
N GLN A 534 25.75 -2.50 -2.12
CA GLN A 534 26.38 -2.70 -3.43
C GLN A 534 25.54 -2.04 -4.53
N THR A 535 26.18 -1.21 -5.35
CA THR A 535 25.51 -0.47 -6.41
C THR A 535 26.44 -0.08 -7.55
N TYR A 536 25.89 0.07 -8.76
CA TYR A 536 26.55 0.69 -9.91
C TYR A 536 26.28 2.21 -9.99
N HIS A 537 25.50 2.77 -9.02
CA HIS A 537 25.15 4.20 -8.94
C HIS A 537 25.50 4.78 -7.56
N PRO A 538 26.76 4.73 -7.11
CA PRO A 538 27.14 5.17 -5.76
C PRO A 538 26.83 6.65 -5.50
N ASP A 539 26.82 7.46 -6.56
CA ASP A 539 26.60 8.91 -6.48
C ASP A 539 25.11 9.31 -6.54
N HIS A 540 24.19 8.34 -6.55
CA HIS A 540 22.76 8.65 -6.65
C HIS A 540 22.20 9.20 -5.32
N TYR A 541 21.57 10.38 -5.37
CA TYR A 541 21.08 11.10 -4.17
C TYR A 541 20.26 10.23 -3.19
N ALA A 542 19.43 9.31 -3.70
CA ALA A 542 18.62 8.44 -2.86
C ALA A 542 19.47 7.39 -2.11
N ILE A 543 20.59 6.95 -2.68
CA ILE A 543 21.51 6.00 -2.05
C ILE A 543 22.38 6.73 -1.03
N LEU A 544 22.93 7.89 -1.39
CA LEU A 544 23.73 8.74 -0.50
C LEU A 544 22.92 9.14 0.73
N ALA A 545 21.73 9.71 0.53
CA ALA A 545 20.87 10.11 1.62
C ALA A 545 20.43 8.93 2.51
N ALA A 546 20.23 7.73 1.93
CA ALA A 546 19.89 6.54 2.72
C ALA A 546 21.11 6.04 3.54
N ALA A 547 22.33 6.18 3.02
CA ALA A 547 23.56 5.85 3.74
C ALA A 547 23.79 6.79 4.94
N ASP A 548 23.48 8.08 4.75
CA ASP A 548 23.58 9.09 5.81
C ASP A 548 22.36 9.15 6.75
N HIS A 549 21.37 8.29 6.54
CA HIS A 549 20.08 8.32 7.24
C HIS A 549 19.36 9.68 7.15
N ASP A 550 19.60 10.44 6.09
CA ASP A 550 19.12 11.81 5.89
C ASP A 550 17.88 11.83 4.98
N TYR A 551 16.71 11.73 5.63
CA TYR A 551 15.43 11.82 4.93
C TYR A 551 15.18 13.22 4.33
N ASP A 552 15.60 14.27 5.00
CA ASP A 552 15.26 15.63 4.56
C ASP A 552 16.02 15.99 3.27
N THR A 553 17.30 15.62 3.14
CA THR A 553 18.06 15.76 1.88
C THR A 553 17.42 14.93 0.76
N PHE A 554 17.02 13.68 1.04
CA PHE A 554 16.29 12.87 0.07
C PHE A 554 15.00 13.54 -0.38
N TYR A 555 14.16 13.99 0.58
CA TYR A 555 12.87 14.62 0.31
C TYR A 555 13.01 15.86 -0.59
N HIS A 556 13.97 16.73 -0.32
CA HIS A 556 14.20 17.94 -1.12
C HIS A 556 14.62 17.60 -2.54
N ALA A 557 15.58 16.71 -2.74
CA ALA A 557 16.06 16.31 -4.07
C ALA A 557 14.93 15.69 -4.91
N GLU A 558 14.21 14.72 -4.35
CA GLU A 558 13.12 14.04 -5.04
C GLU A 558 11.94 15.00 -5.33
N SER A 559 11.62 15.91 -4.42
CA SER A 559 10.55 16.89 -4.58
C SER A 559 10.78 17.83 -5.77
N VAL A 560 12.02 18.28 -6.00
CA VAL A 560 12.39 19.08 -7.16
C VAL A 560 12.09 18.35 -8.46
N LEU A 561 12.54 17.09 -8.57
CA LEU A 561 12.33 16.25 -9.75
C LEU A 561 10.84 16.00 -10.02
N ARG A 562 10.07 15.66 -8.98
CA ARG A 562 8.63 15.41 -9.13
C ARG A 562 7.86 16.64 -9.52
N ARG A 563 8.24 17.82 -9.03
CA ARG A 563 7.63 19.10 -9.41
C ARG A 563 7.89 19.39 -10.88
N GLN A 564 9.13 19.25 -11.35
CA GLN A 564 9.51 19.47 -12.75
C GLN A 564 8.77 18.51 -13.71
N LEU A 565 8.66 17.24 -13.33
CA LEU A 565 8.03 16.22 -14.15
C LEU A 565 6.50 16.14 -13.96
N GLY A 566 5.90 16.91 -13.06
CA GLY A 566 4.47 16.87 -12.76
C GLY A 566 4.02 15.52 -12.24
N TYR A 567 4.71 14.98 -11.23
CA TYR A 567 4.34 13.75 -10.51
C TYR A 567 3.78 14.05 -9.11
N PRO A 568 3.04 13.11 -8.50
CA PRO A 568 2.61 13.26 -7.11
C PRO A 568 3.78 13.54 -6.16
N PRO A 569 3.64 14.50 -5.23
CA PRO A 569 2.40 15.12 -4.75
C PRO A 569 1.94 16.37 -5.52
N TYR A 570 2.61 16.79 -6.58
CA TYR A 570 2.33 18.03 -7.33
C TYR A 570 1.21 17.87 -8.37
N SER A 571 0.83 16.65 -8.68
CA SER A 571 -0.34 16.29 -9.48
C SER A 571 -0.93 14.98 -8.96
N ASP A 572 -2.17 14.66 -9.32
CA ASP A 572 -2.68 13.30 -9.28
C ASP A 572 -2.36 12.59 -10.59
N LEU A 573 -2.19 11.27 -10.54
CA LEU A 573 -2.11 10.44 -11.74
C LEU A 573 -3.39 9.61 -11.87
N ILE A 574 -3.97 9.58 -13.07
CA ILE A 574 -5.13 8.75 -13.35
C ILE A 574 -4.75 7.79 -14.47
N GLN A 575 -4.73 6.50 -14.16
CA GLN A 575 -4.50 5.44 -15.12
C GLN A 575 -5.84 4.93 -15.64
N VAL A 576 -6.00 4.86 -16.97
CA VAL A 576 -7.15 4.26 -17.64
C VAL A 576 -6.64 3.08 -18.45
N VAL A 577 -7.14 1.88 -18.15
CA VAL A 577 -6.76 0.65 -18.86
C VAL A 577 -7.95 0.13 -19.63
N LEU A 578 -7.79 -0.04 -20.94
CA LEU A 578 -8.75 -0.64 -21.86
C LEU A 578 -8.28 -2.06 -22.22
N SER A 579 -9.19 -3.02 -22.14
CA SER A 579 -8.89 -4.42 -22.44
C SER A 579 -9.86 -4.98 -23.47
N ALA A 580 -9.37 -5.75 -24.46
CA ALA A 580 -10.17 -6.42 -25.48
C ALA A 580 -9.52 -7.74 -25.93
N GLU A 581 -10.28 -8.61 -26.58
CA GLU A 581 -9.79 -9.89 -27.11
C GLU A 581 -8.79 -9.69 -28.26
N LYS A 582 -8.99 -8.64 -29.09
CA LYS A 582 -8.07 -8.27 -30.18
C LYS A 582 -7.23 -7.06 -29.77
N GLU A 583 -5.95 -7.10 -30.10
CA GLU A 583 -5.00 -6.03 -29.81
C GLU A 583 -5.38 -4.71 -30.49
N THR A 584 -5.79 -4.79 -31.77
CA THR A 584 -6.25 -3.63 -32.54
C THR A 584 -7.43 -2.93 -31.89
N ASP A 585 -8.42 -3.71 -31.43
CA ASP A 585 -9.63 -3.17 -30.80
C ASP A 585 -9.30 -2.47 -29.47
N ALA A 586 -8.39 -3.05 -28.66
CA ALA A 586 -7.95 -2.45 -27.41
C ALA A 586 -7.21 -1.11 -27.65
N LEU A 587 -6.32 -1.05 -28.65
CA LEU A 587 -5.59 0.15 -29.03
C LEU A 587 -6.52 1.25 -29.56
N GLU A 588 -7.40 0.91 -30.53
CA GLU A 588 -8.35 1.87 -31.13
C GLU A 588 -9.30 2.43 -30.05
N LYS A 589 -9.85 1.57 -29.19
CA LYS A 589 -10.72 2.02 -28.11
C LYS A 589 -9.99 2.92 -27.12
N CYS A 590 -8.73 2.60 -26.82
CA CYS A 590 -7.90 3.43 -25.97
C CYS A 590 -7.65 4.81 -26.59
N ARG A 591 -7.34 4.87 -27.89
CA ARG A 591 -7.18 6.13 -28.65
C ARG A 591 -8.46 6.95 -28.64
N HIS A 592 -9.59 6.31 -28.95
CA HIS A 592 -10.89 6.98 -28.93
C HIS A 592 -11.23 7.54 -27.54
N THR A 593 -10.91 6.80 -26.48
CA THR A 593 -11.10 7.26 -25.11
C THR A 593 -10.25 8.50 -24.78
N ALA A 594 -9.01 8.55 -25.26
CA ALA A 594 -8.16 9.74 -25.11
C ALA A 594 -8.75 10.95 -25.81
N GLU A 595 -9.19 10.80 -27.08
CA GLU A 595 -9.79 11.88 -27.86
C GLU A 595 -11.12 12.35 -27.26
N GLU A 596 -11.98 11.43 -26.81
CA GLU A 596 -13.23 11.75 -26.15
C GLU A 596 -12.96 12.53 -24.84
N PHE A 597 -11.97 12.12 -24.06
CA PHE A 597 -11.56 12.81 -22.85
C PHE A 597 -11.08 14.24 -23.17
N ILE A 598 -10.14 14.39 -24.11
CA ILE A 598 -9.56 15.69 -24.52
C ILE A 598 -10.66 16.63 -25.04
N LYS A 599 -11.58 16.11 -25.84
CA LYS A 599 -12.72 16.91 -26.34
C LYS A 599 -13.54 17.57 -25.24
N HIS A 600 -13.67 16.90 -24.07
CA HIS A 600 -14.47 17.41 -22.95
C HIS A 600 -13.67 18.32 -22.00
N VAL A 601 -12.35 18.09 -21.86
CA VAL A 601 -11.52 18.87 -20.93
C VAL A 601 -10.78 20.04 -21.60
N GLY A 602 -10.65 20.02 -22.92
CA GLY A 602 -9.99 21.04 -23.73
C GLY A 602 -8.69 20.56 -24.37
N GLU A 603 -8.38 21.05 -25.55
CA GLU A 603 -7.19 20.65 -26.32
C GLU A 603 -5.87 20.99 -25.62
N ASP A 604 -5.82 22.04 -24.83
CA ASP A 604 -4.65 22.43 -24.04
C ASP A 604 -4.20 21.36 -23.02
N GLU A 605 -5.13 20.45 -22.64
CA GLU A 605 -4.86 19.35 -21.71
C GLU A 605 -4.24 18.13 -22.39
N ARG A 606 -4.17 18.07 -23.73
CA ARG A 606 -3.61 16.95 -24.51
C ARG A 606 -2.20 16.56 -24.06
N ARG A 607 -1.37 17.54 -23.77
CA ARG A 607 0.03 17.34 -23.28
C ARG A 607 0.14 16.57 -21.96
N TYR A 608 -0.95 16.47 -21.20
CA TYR A 608 -1.02 15.77 -19.94
C TYR A 608 -1.63 14.36 -20.05
N VAL A 609 -2.06 13.98 -21.25
CA VAL A 609 -2.59 12.65 -21.57
C VAL A 609 -1.50 11.85 -22.28
N LEU A 610 -0.86 10.95 -21.54
CA LEU A 610 0.20 10.08 -22.04
C LEU A 610 -0.37 8.78 -22.57
N GLY A 611 0.09 8.34 -23.70
CA GLY A 611 -0.42 7.17 -24.41
C GLY A 611 -1.34 7.51 -25.59
N PRO A 612 -2.07 6.55 -26.21
CA PRO A 612 -2.25 5.16 -25.79
C PRO A 612 -0.97 4.32 -25.87
N GLN A 613 -0.74 3.50 -24.87
CA GLN A 613 0.44 2.66 -24.75
C GLN A 613 0.06 1.26 -24.29
N ALA A 614 0.73 0.21 -24.79
CA ALA A 614 0.58 -1.14 -24.28
C ALA A 614 0.89 -1.19 -22.77
N ALA A 615 0.02 -1.79 -21.99
CA ALA A 615 0.30 -1.98 -20.57
C ALA A 615 1.54 -2.89 -20.39
N PRO A 616 2.30 -2.79 -19.28
CA PRO A 616 3.48 -3.61 -19.03
C PRO A 616 3.20 -5.12 -19.15
N MET A 617 2.07 -5.58 -18.63
CA MET A 617 1.50 -6.89 -18.97
C MET A 617 0.47 -6.70 -20.08
N ASN A 618 0.95 -6.77 -21.33
CA ASN A 618 0.14 -6.49 -22.52
C ASN A 618 -1.04 -7.46 -22.69
N LYS A 619 -0.94 -8.71 -22.21
CA LYS A 619 -2.01 -9.72 -22.31
C LYS A 619 -2.22 -10.43 -20.99
N VAL A 620 -3.47 -10.37 -20.47
CA VAL A 620 -3.87 -11.02 -19.22
C VAL A 620 -5.19 -11.73 -19.43
N LYS A 621 -5.27 -13.02 -19.06
CA LYS A 621 -6.48 -13.86 -19.21
C LYS A 621 -7.08 -13.79 -20.64
N GLY A 622 -6.22 -13.77 -21.65
CA GLY A 622 -6.64 -13.73 -23.05
C GLY A 622 -6.92 -12.32 -23.60
N LEU A 623 -7.01 -11.30 -22.77
CA LEU A 623 -7.30 -9.92 -23.16
C LEU A 623 -6.04 -9.09 -23.34
N TYR A 624 -5.91 -8.37 -24.45
CA TYR A 624 -4.89 -7.37 -24.70
C TYR A 624 -5.24 -6.08 -23.96
N ARG A 625 -4.23 -5.40 -23.40
CA ARG A 625 -4.37 -4.25 -22.50
C ARG A 625 -3.59 -3.05 -23.03
N TYR A 626 -4.29 -1.94 -23.24
CA TYR A 626 -3.72 -0.64 -23.57
C TYR A 626 -4.11 0.37 -22.50
N GLN A 627 -3.24 1.34 -22.25
CA GLN A 627 -3.45 2.31 -21.15
C GLN A 627 -3.19 3.75 -21.59
N LEU A 628 -3.86 4.64 -20.86
CA LEU A 628 -3.58 6.07 -20.81
C LEU A 628 -3.14 6.41 -19.39
N LEU A 629 -2.20 7.33 -19.28
CA LEU A 629 -1.83 7.93 -18.02
C LEU A 629 -2.08 9.44 -18.10
N ILE A 630 -2.95 9.94 -17.24
CA ILE A 630 -3.38 11.34 -17.24
C ILE A 630 -2.79 12.03 -16.02
N LYS A 631 -2.01 13.10 -16.22
CA LYS A 631 -1.52 13.97 -15.15
C LYS A 631 -2.58 15.02 -14.83
N CYS A 632 -3.12 14.97 -13.61
CA CYS A 632 -4.20 15.82 -13.16
C CYS A 632 -3.67 16.84 -12.15
N PHE A 633 -3.46 18.07 -12.58
CA PHE A 633 -2.96 19.14 -11.72
C PHE A 633 -4.04 19.67 -10.76
N PRO A 634 -3.64 20.33 -9.65
CA PRO A 634 -4.56 20.85 -8.65
C PRO A 634 -5.71 21.68 -9.26
N GLY A 635 -6.91 21.49 -8.72
CA GLY A 635 -8.13 22.15 -9.20
C GLY A 635 -8.88 21.43 -10.35
N LYS A 636 -8.22 20.56 -11.10
CA LYS A 636 -8.81 19.86 -12.27
C LYS A 636 -9.51 18.54 -11.90
N ARG A 637 -9.22 17.98 -10.73
CA ARG A 637 -9.63 16.65 -10.32
C ARG A 637 -11.14 16.36 -10.47
N LYS A 638 -11.99 17.29 -10.04
CA LYS A 638 -13.45 17.11 -10.11
C LYS A 638 -13.94 16.98 -11.54
N VAL A 639 -13.40 17.80 -12.45
CA VAL A 639 -13.77 17.79 -13.87
C VAL A 639 -13.31 16.49 -14.53
N TYR A 640 -12.04 16.13 -14.35
CA TYR A 640 -11.46 14.91 -14.91
C TYR A 640 -12.18 13.64 -14.42
N SER A 641 -12.45 13.55 -13.12
CA SER A 641 -13.19 12.42 -12.55
C SER A 641 -14.60 12.31 -13.11
N ARG A 642 -15.31 13.42 -13.33
CA ARG A 642 -16.65 13.40 -13.94
C ARG A 642 -16.58 12.86 -15.38
N VAL A 643 -15.73 13.47 -16.21
CA VAL A 643 -15.58 13.06 -17.62
C VAL A 643 -15.18 11.59 -17.74
N LEU A 644 -14.20 11.15 -16.95
CA LEU A 644 -13.75 9.75 -16.96
C LEU A 644 -14.83 8.79 -16.46
N ASN A 645 -15.62 9.19 -15.48
CA ASN A 645 -16.75 8.39 -15.01
C ASN A 645 -17.82 8.24 -16.12
N ASP A 646 -18.14 9.32 -16.82
CA ASP A 646 -19.15 9.30 -17.89
C ASP A 646 -18.67 8.40 -19.06
N ILE A 647 -17.40 8.51 -19.45
CA ILE A 647 -16.78 7.63 -20.45
C ILE A 647 -16.80 6.17 -19.96
N ARG A 648 -16.41 5.91 -18.70
CA ARG A 648 -16.41 4.57 -18.13
C ARG A 648 -17.81 3.95 -18.14
N VAL A 649 -18.81 4.67 -17.69
CA VAL A 649 -20.21 4.21 -17.67
C VAL A 649 -20.67 3.93 -19.09
N LYS A 650 -20.43 4.83 -20.05
CA LYS A 650 -20.79 4.65 -21.45
C LYS A 650 -20.18 3.36 -22.03
N ILE A 651 -18.90 3.08 -21.79
CA ILE A 651 -18.22 1.87 -22.27
C ILE A 651 -18.78 0.63 -21.57
N SER A 652 -18.95 0.67 -20.24
CA SER A 652 -19.42 -0.49 -19.45
C SER A 652 -20.89 -0.83 -19.69
N THR A 653 -21.69 0.13 -20.16
CA THR A 653 -23.12 -0.04 -20.44
C THR A 653 -23.44 -0.34 -21.89
N ASP A 654 -22.47 -0.31 -22.77
CA ASP A 654 -22.67 -0.71 -24.18
C ASP A 654 -22.82 -2.23 -24.26
N ARG A 655 -24.02 -2.71 -24.59
CA ARG A 655 -24.36 -4.14 -24.68
C ARG A 655 -23.58 -4.88 -25.78
N ASN A 656 -23.08 -4.15 -26.78
CA ASN A 656 -22.29 -4.69 -27.89
C ASN A 656 -20.78 -4.56 -27.64
N ALA A 657 -20.38 -3.92 -26.53
CA ALA A 657 -18.98 -3.66 -26.24
C ALA A 657 -18.24 -4.93 -25.80
N LYS A 658 -17.23 -5.28 -26.57
CA LYS A 658 -16.24 -6.33 -26.26
C LYS A 658 -15.06 -5.75 -25.45
N TYR A 659 -15.30 -4.68 -24.68
CA TYR A 659 -14.26 -3.93 -23.99
C TYR A 659 -14.47 -3.93 -22.49
N LEU A 660 -13.36 -4.01 -21.74
CA LEU A 660 -13.34 -3.74 -20.31
C LEU A 660 -12.55 -2.46 -20.08
N ILE A 661 -13.08 -1.58 -19.22
CA ILE A 661 -12.39 -0.37 -18.80
C ILE A 661 -12.15 -0.41 -17.29
N SER A 662 -10.94 -0.04 -16.88
CA SER A 662 -10.57 0.12 -15.48
C SER A 662 -9.90 1.47 -15.28
N VAL A 663 -10.32 2.19 -14.28
CA VAL A 663 -9.72 3.48 -13.89
C VAL A 663 -9.07 3.32 -12.53
N ASP A 664 -7.86 3.85 -12.38
CA ASP A 664 -7.14 3.89 -11.13
C ASP A 664 -6.58 5.29 -10.88
N VAL A 665 -6.88 5.80 -9.72
CA VAL A 665 -6.45 7.11 -9.27
C VAL A 665 -5.27 6.95 -8.33
N ASN A 666 -4.18 7.63 -8.63
CA ASN A 666 -2.91 7.50 -7.92
C ASN A 666 -2.48 6.03 -7.76
N PRO A 667 -2.33 5.29 -8.89
CA PRO A 667 -1.93 3.89 -8.83
C PRO A 667 -0.56 3.75 -8.16
N TYR A 668 -0.40 2.74 -7.30
CA TYR A 668 0.89 2.44 -6.66
C TYR A 668 1.79 1.55 -7.51
N SER A 669 1.25 0.90 -8.53
CA SER A 669 2.02 0.10 -9.48
C SER A 669 1.51 0.34 -10.88
N PHE A 670 2.43 0.48 -11.81
CA PHE A 670 2.16 0.54 -13.25
C PHE A 670 2.55 -0.77 -13.94
N LEU A 671 2.96 -1.78 -13.17
CA LEU A 671 3.42 -3.10 -13.66
C LEU A 671 2.30 -4.11 -13.73
#